data_244f3f030ac84dc067c2b4a3f0be8df7
#
_entry.id   244f3f030ac84dc067c2b4a3f0be8df7
#
_cell.length_a   1.000
_cell.length_b   1.000
_cell.length_c   1.000
_cell.angle_alpha   90.00
_cell.angle_beta   90.00
_cell.angle_gamma   90.00
#
_symmetry.space_group_name_H-M   'P 1'
#
loop_
_entity.id
_entity.type
_entity.pdbx_description
1 polymer ?
#
loop_
_entity_poly.entity_id
_entity_poly.type
_entity_poly.pdbx_seq_one_letter_code
_entity_poly.pdbx_strand_id
1 'polypeptide(L)'
;MTERDLTTPSIDPISDILKWVLLVTAVACFALLGWATVLTYKHAPPQPQAFTDRAGNVLMTADDIVAGKGGFQKADLMDYGSIYGMGSYFGEDYTASTLVRLGVLTKQSLANSGETPPRTKAPGNQSLAITGPGTPPKATTPGAASPAEALSDAAITATMQKQLQAIDLTQSKVVLPDAVAQAIRGVQTELTTKLNTVDLSAGWVPAKSLDPVLRKQTADFIIYSAITTVARRPDHPKTSWTENWPYEPSVGNTPTTNTFRWTWISFCFTFFAMGFVLWLYRAYLDHPDDEPMERGLAEYRTLTPSQVKTGKYFIVVALVFLASQGAGAIMAHSYYEREYFYGIQLNYILPFNFLRSFHLQAPIIWIGLGWIASGLFIAPAIAGGREAKGQGLLVDILFWVSLFVVVAALVGNYLGIQGVIDKGWFWFGNQGLSYIQLGRFWQILFFVALLSWSGLMFRALWPSRDTLMQATRQFWTGNIRLEHLIWAATINVEVLYIFGMIPLTGIHKSFTITDFWRWWVVHLWVEQSFEFFAVAMSAYLLMSLGLVSRKLAERSVYLELILIFLGGVLGTGHHLYWGGGPSMWVPLGTMFSFIEVLPLVLLILEAISQHRLIKGAAAFDYSLAYLYILGSAFWNFVGAGVFGGGTLNAPLVNYYEHGTFLTLNHAHTSLFGAFGLLALGLIYFCLRYRAGPDAKFNETPGRIAFWCYNIGLVMWIFLHFFPIGWPQLDAVYEHGFAWARSQAFYDQYLFWQWMRMPGDVVFSAGALLMCWDFVMKLRQPRGDRDQLLPRAMPVAAG
;
A
#
# COMPACT_ATOMS: atom_id res chain seq x y z
N MET A 1 -4.61 -44.55 -37.10
CA MET A 1 -4.20 -43.80 -35.88
C MET A 1 -5.30 -43.98 -34.88
N THR A 2 -5.10 -44.90 -33.95
CA THR A 2 -6.07 -45.30 -32.94
C THR A 2 -6.32 -44.20 -31.95
N GLU A 3 -7.60 -43.94 -31.64
CA GLU A 3 -8.04 -43.08 -30.53
C GLU A 3 -7.29 -43.49 -29.26
N ARG A 4 -6.36 -42.68 -28.82
CA ARG A 4 -5.79 -42.81 -27.49
C ARG A 4 -6.84 -42.40 -26.48
N ASP A 5 -7.20 -43.38 -25.70
CA ASP A 5 -8.06 -43.32 -24.52
C ASP A 5 -7.79 -42.07 -23.66
N LEU A 6 -8.75 -41.16 -23.62
CA LEU A 6 -8.72 -39.98 -22.77
C LEU A 6 -9.03 -40.29 -21.28
N THR A 7 -8.87 -41.56 -20.91
CA THR A 7 -9.18 -42.10 -19.57
C THR A 7 -7.97 -42.43 -18.71
N THR A 8 -6.75 -41.92 -19.01
CA THR A 8 -5.69 -41.95 -18.00
C THR A 8 -6.11 -41.08 -16.81
N PRO A 9 -6.20 -41.66 -15.60
CA PRO A 9 -6.49 -40.86 -14.42
C PRO A 9 -5.39 -39.79 -14.31
N SER A 10 -5.76 -38.53 -14.44
CA SER A 10 -4.84 -37.39 -14.21
C SER A 10 -4.32 -37.54 -12.79
N ILE A 11 -3.07 -37.88 -12.63
CA ILE A 11 -2.39 -37.92 -11.34
C ILE A 11 -2.56 -36.51 -10.76
N ASP A 12 -3.16 -36.44 -9.59
CA ASP A 12 -3.29 -35.12 -8.88
C ASP A 12 -1.87 -34.59 -8.63
N PRO A 13 -1.48 -33.44 -9.22
CA PRO A 13 -0.13 -32.91 -9.08
C PRO A 13 0.16 -32.44 -7.67
N ILE A 14 -0.87 -32.27 -6.84
CA ILE A 14 -0.77 -31.71 -5.49
C ILE A 14 -1.06 -32.79 -4.48
N SER A 15 -0.07 -33.10 -3.65
CA SER A 15 -0.24 -34.10 -2.58
C SER A 15 -1.29 -33.69 -1.57
N ASP A 16 -2.02 -34.64 -1.03
CA ASP A 16 -2.99 -34.40 0.06
C ASP A 16 -2.34 -33.75 1.28
N ILE A 17 -1.07 -34.05 1.55
CA ILE A 17 -0.30 -33.41 2.62
C ILE A 17 -0.23 -31.90 2.38
N LEU A 18 0.08 -31.44 1.17
CA LEU A 18 0.16 -30.01 0.85
C LEU A 18 -1.19 -29.30 1.00
N LYS A 19 -2.29 -29.96 0.63
CA LYS A 19 -3.66 -29.47 0.83
C LYS A 19 -3.98 -29.31 2.31
N TRP A 20 -3.60 -30.30 3.14
CA TRP A 20 -3.79 -30.22 4.59
C TRP A 20 -2.91 -29.12 5.22
N VAL A 21 -1.66 -28.99 4.79
CA VAL A 21 -0.78 -27.91 5.25
C VAL A 21 -1.40 -26.55 4.95
N LEU A 22 -1.91 -26.34 3.73
CA LEU A 22 -2.59 -25.10 3.35
C LEU A 22 -3.80 -24.83 4.26
N LEU A 23 -4.67 -25.83 4.46
CA LEU A 23 -5.87 -25.66 5.27
C LEU A 23 -5.52 -25.33 6.73
N VAL A 24 -4.58 -26.08 7.32
CA VAL A 24 -4.15 -25.89 8.71
C VAL A 24 -3.50 -24.53 8.89
N THR A 25 -2.63 -24.11 7.95
CA THR A 25 -2.00 -22.78 7.96
C THR A 25 -3.06 -21.69 7.88
N ALA A 26 -3.99 -21.78 6.94
CA ALA A 26 -5.05 -20.79 6.78
C ALA A 26 -5.89 -20.65 8.05
N VAL A 27 -6.37 -21.77 8.63
CA VAL A 27 -7.16 -21.79 9.86
C VAL A 27 -6.37 -21.20 11.03
N ALA A 28 -5.11 -21.60 11.19
CA ALA A 28 -4.25 -21.10 12.28
C ALA A 28 -4.00 -19.59 12.15
N CYS A 29 -3.68 -19.10 10.94
CA CYS A 29 -3.43 -17.68 10.71
C CYS A 29 -4.67 -16.82 10.94
N PHE A 30 -5.84 -17.23 10.44
CA PHE A 30 -7.08 -16.50 10.71
C PHE A 30 -7.53 -16.58 12.17
N ALA A 31 -7.30 -17.69 12.85
CA ALA A 31 -7.57 -17.80 14.29
C ALA A 31 -6.68 -16.84 15.09
N LEU A 32 -5.38 -16.79 14.76
CA LEU A 32 -4.44 -15.87 15.39
C LEU A 32 -4.79 -14.41 15.09
N LEU A 33 -5.14 -14.10 13.84
CA LEU A 33 -5.59 -12.75 13.46
C LEU A 33 -6.88 -12.37 14.19
N GLY A 34 -7.83 -13.29 14.32
CA GLY A 34 -9.07 -13.07 15.07
C GLY A 34 -8.79 -12.77 16.55
N TRP A 35 -7.89 -13.51 17.18
CA TRP A 35 -7.43 -13.24 18.54
C TRP A 35 -6.74 -11.88 18.66
N ALA A 36 -5.85 -11.56 17.74
CA ALA A 36 -5.16 -10.28 17.67
C ALA A 36 -6.12 -9.11 17.45
N THR A 37 -7.20 -9.32 16.67
CA THR A 37 -8.29 -8.36 16.53
C THR A 37 -8.95 -8.06 17.86
N VAL A 38 -9.33 -9.09 18.61
CA VAL A 38 -9.93 -8.92 19.95
C VAL A 38 -9.00 -8.18 20.90
N LEU A 39 -7.70 -8.49 20.85
CA LEU A 39 -6.70 -7.75 21.65
C LEU A 39 -6.58 -6.29 21.23
N THR A 40 -6.65 -5.99 19.92
CA THR A 40 -6.62 -4.62 19.42
C THR A 40 -7.79 -3.80 19.97
N TYR A 41 -8.99 -4.37 19.98
CA TYR A 41 -10.16 -3.70 20.58
C TYR A 41 -10.02 -3.49 22.09
N LYS A 42 -9.41 -4.44 22.82
CA LYS A 42 -9.22 -4.35 24.28
C LYS A 42 -8.11 -3.39 24.68
N HIS A 43 -7.05 -3.28 23.89
CA HIS A 43 -5.83 -2.54 24.21
C HIS A 43 -5.65 -1.24 23.42
N ALA A 44 -6.62 -0.85 22.59
CA ALA A 44 -6.61 0.48 21.97
C ALA A 44 -6.61 1.58 23.04
N PRO A 45 -6.01 2.75 22.77
CA PRO A 45 -5.95 3.86 23.73
C PRO A 45 -7.36 4.21 24.22
N PRO A 46 -7.62 4.20 25.53
CA PRO A 46 -8.91 4.58 26.06
C PRO A 46 -9.21 6.05 25.76
N GLN A 47 -10.47 6.36 25.49
CA GLN A 47 -10.97 7.74 25.38
C GLN A 47 -11.67 8.12 26.67
N PRO A 48 -11.05 8.94 27.55
CA PRO A 48 -11.69 9.46 28.77
C PRO A 48 -12.96 10.23 28.43
N GLN A 49 -13.97 10.14 29.30
CA GLN A 49 -15.19 10.92 29.11
C GLN A 49 -14.91 12.42 29.08
N ALA A 50 -13.95 12.88 29.89
CA ALA A 50 -13.53 14.27 29.89
C ALA A 50 -12.07 14.43 30.35
N PHE A 51 -11.38 15.39 29.73
CA PHE A 51 -10.14 15.98 30.24
C PHE A 51 -10.48 17.31 30.92
N THR A 52 -10.03 17.49 32.13
CA THR A 52 -10.33 18.70 32.94
C THR A 52 -9.05 19.29 33.55
N ASP A 53 -9.05 20.56 33.82
CA ASP A 53 -8.08 21.16 34.71
C ASP A 53 -8.38 20.85 36.19
N ARG A 54 -7.51 21.28 37.12
CA ARG A 54 -7.70 21.10 38.56
C ARG A 54 -8.90 21.86 39.10
N ALA A 55 -9.33 22.96 38.46
CA ALA A 55 -10.53 23.71 38.81
C ALA A 55 -11.83 23.02 38.32
N GLY A 56 -11.73 21.95 37.56
CA GLY A 56 -12.86 21.17 37.05
C GLY A 56 -13.39 21.66 35.69
N ASN A 57 -12.75 22.65 35.04
CA ASN A 57 -13.16 23.11 33.73
C ASN A 57 -12.83 22.05 32.67
N VAL A 58 -13.80 21.71 31.84
CA VAL A 58 -13.65 20.72 30.75
C VAL A 58 -12.88 21.34 29.60
N LEU A 59 -11.83 20.64 29.13
CA LEU A 59 -11.00 21.02 27.99
C LEU A 59 -11.49 20.35 26.72
N MET A 60 -11.73 19.03 26.77
CA MET A 60 -12.25 18.20 25.66
C MET A 60 -12.98 16.99 26.21
N THR A 61 -13.90 16.45 25.43
CA THR A 61 -14.70 15.26 25.77
C THR A 61 -14.45 14.12 24.78
N ALA A 62 -14.87 12.90 25.13
CA ALA A 62 -14.85 11.77 24.22
C ALA A 62 -15.65 12.05 22.92
N ASP A 63 -16.80 12.71 23.06
CA ASP A 63 -17.64 13.05 21.91
C ASP A 63 -16.98 14.10 21.00
N ASP A 64 -16.24 15.07 21.56
CA ASP A 64 -15.44 16.02 20.78
C ASP A 64 -14.35 15.31 19.99
N ILE A 65 -13.65 14.35 20.59
CA ILE A 65 -12.59 13.57 19.94
C ILE A 65 -13.15 12.73 18.78
N VAL A 66 -14.31 12.10 18.99
CA VAL A 66 -14.98 11.28 17.95
C VAL A 66 -15.47 12.14 16.79
N ALA A 67 -16.14 13.26 17.11
CA ALA A 67 -16.59 14.21 16.09
C ALA A 67 -15.40 14.83 15.34
N GLY A 68 -14.33 15.15 16.07
CA GLY A 68 -13.08 15.68 15.51
C GLY A 68 -12.39 14.73 14.54
N LYS A 69 -12.42 13.41 14.80
CA LYS A 69 -11.95 12.41 13.82
C LYS A 69 -12.77 12.48 12.52
N GLY A 70 -14.09 12.64 12.63
CA GLY A 70 -14.95 12.86 11.47
C GLY A 70 -14.61 14.16 10.73
N GLY A 71 -14.32 15.23 11.45
CA GLY A 71 -13.87 16.50 10.89
C GLY A 71 -12.52 16.38 10.16
N PHE A 72 -11.57 15.70 10.75
CA PHE A 72 -10.27 15.39 10.14
C PHE A 72 -10.44 14.65 8.79
N GLN A 73 -11.32 13.68 8.74
CA GLN A 73 -11.63 12.91 7.54
C GLN A 73 -12.36 13.79 6.49
N LYS A 74 -13.37 14.55 6.91
CA LYS A 74 -14.15 15.44 6.03
C LYS A 74 -13.31 16.54 5.40
N ALA A 75 -12.35 17.09 6.14
CA ALA A 75 -11.46 18.14 5.67
C ALA A 75 -10.27 17.64 4.87
N ASP A 76 -10.19 16.33 4.62
CA ASP A 76 -9.12 15.71 3.83
C ASP A 76 -7.71 15.98 4.36
N LEU A 77 -7.56 16.08 5.67
CA LEU A 77 -6.29 16.47 6.29
C LEU A 77 -5.18 15.43 6.10
N MET A 78 -5.57 14.16 5.92
CA MET A 78 -4.61 13.07 5.68
C MET A 78 -3.96 13.13 4.30
N ASP A 79 -4.59 13.77 3.32
CA ASP A 79 -4.01 13.96 1.99
C ASP A 79 -3.14 15.23 1.91
N TYR A 80 -3.21 16.10 2.91
CA TYR A 80 -2.31 17.25 3.06
C TYR A 80 -1.09 16.92 3.92
N GLY A 81 -1.31 16.41 5.13
CA GLY A 81 -0.28 16.02 6.11
C GLY A 81 -0.47 14.58 6.57
N SER A 82 0.07 14.24 7.73
CA SER A 82 -0.05 12.89 8.30
C SER A 82 -0.49 12.89 9.75
N ILE A 83 -1.06 11.78 10.20
CA ILE A 83 -1.37 11.49 11.60
C ILE A 83 -0.80 10.12 11.96
N TYR A 84 -0.06 10.02 13.04
CA TYR A 84 0.74 8.86 13.40
C TYR A 84 1.69 8.40 12.25
N GLY A 85 2.27 9.34 11.50
CA GLY A 85 3.11 9.06 10.33
C GLY A 85 2.36 8.62 9.07
N MET A 86 1.05 8.41 9.16
CA MET A 86 0.23 7.89 8.07
C MET A 86 -0.45 9.05 7.33
N GLY A 87 -0.25 9.12 6.03
CA GLY A 87 -0.85 10.16 5.20
C GLY A 87 0.11 10.73 4.17
N SER A 88 -0.03 12.02 3.89
CA SER A 88 0.85 12.76 2.99
C SER A 88 2.12 13.22 3.70
N TYR A 89 3.19 13.37 2.94
CA TYR A 89 4.45 13.91 3.43
C TYR A 89 4.64 15.39 3.07
N PHE A 90 3.68 16.00 2.40
CA PHE A 90 3.73 17.40 1.97
C PHE A 90 3.58 18.38 3.14
N GLY A 91 2.60 18.16 3.99
CA GLY A 91 2.41 18.89 5.23
C GLY A 91 3.11 18.24 6.43
N GLU A 92 2.93 18.86 7.59
CA GLU A 92 3.43 18.33 8.86
C GLU A 92 2.80 16.99 9.24
N ASP A 93 3.44 16.24 10.13
CA ASP A 93 2.76 15.21 10.90
C ASP A 93 2.05 15.87 12.09
N TYR A 94 0.72 15.83 12.08
CA TYR A 94 -0.09 16.52 13.11
C TYR A 94 0.16 15.97 14.51
N THR A 95 0.44 14.67 14.63
CA THR A 95 0.74 14.02 15.92
C THR A 95 2.05 14.53 16.49
N ALA A 96 3.12 14.50 15.69
CA ALA A 96 4.45 14.89 16.13
C ALA A 96 4.56 16.41 16.39
N SER A 97 4.06 17.23 15.47
CA SER A 97 4.10 18.70 15.62
C SER A 97 3.32 19.17 16.84
N THR A 98 2.13 18.58 17.06
CA THR A 98 1.31 18.86 18.24
C THR A 98 1.98 18.39 19.52
N LEU A 99 2.61 17.20 19.52
CA LEU A 99 3.35 16.68 20.68
C LEU A 99 4.49 17.60 21.10
N VAL A 100 5.31 18.02 20.14
CA VAL A 100 6.40 18.97 20.41
C VAL A 100 5.84 20.31 20.91
N ARG A 101 4.77 20.81 20.31
CA ARG A 101 4.15 22.08 20.72
C ARG A 101 3.58 22.01 22.13
N LEU A 102 2.92 20.91 22.50
CA LEU A 102 2.47 20.65 23.87
C LEU A 102 3.65 20.66 24.86
N GLY A 103 4.75 20.01 24.49
CA GLY A 103 5.97 20.02 25.30
C GLY A 103 6.52 21.44 25.53
N VAL A 104 6.65 22.21 24.45
CA VAL A 104 7.15 23.61 24.50
C VAL A 104 6.25 24.49 25.38
N LEU A 105 4.94 24.46 25.18
CA LEU A 105 4.01 25.28 25.97
C LEU A 105 3.94 24.84 27.43
N THR A 106 4.00 23.55 27.71
CA THR A 106 4.06 23.04 29.09
C THR A 106 5.34 23.51 29.78
N LYS A 107 6.49 23.43 29.10
CA LYS A 107 7.78 23.92 29.61
C LYS A 107 7.75 25.40 29.90
N GLN A 108 7.18 26.22 29.02
CA GLN A 108 6.99 27.67 29.21
C GLN A 108 6.09 27.97 30.40
N SER A 109 4.98 27.24 30.56
CA SER A 109 4.07 27.42 31.70
C SER A 109 4.76 27.07 33.02
N LEU A 110 5.57 25.99 33.07
CA LEU A 110 6.35 25.63 34.26
C LEU A 110 7.41 26.67 34.62
N ALA A 111 8.09 27.22 33.64
CA ALA A 111 9.09 28.29 33.84
C ALA A 111 8.44 29.55 34.39
N ASN A 112 7.26 29.91 33.91
CA ASN A 112 6.52 31.12 34.37
C ASN A 112 5.85 30.97 35.75
N SER A 113 5.53 29.74 36.16
CA SER A 113 4.87 29.48 37.46
C SER A 113 5.84 29.51 38.65
N GLY A 114 7.15 29.55 38.40
CA GLY A 114 8.15 29.55 39.48
C GLY A 114 8.17 28.24 40.32
N GLU A 115 7.52 27.19 39.87
CA GLU A 115 7.56 25.87 40.49
C GLU A 115 9.00 25.30 40.39
N THR A 116 9.78 25.52 41.45
CA THR A 116 11.13 24.91 41.56
C THR A 116 10.97 23.42 41.80
N PRO A 117 11.51 22.55 40.92
CA PRO A 117 11.36 21.12 41.10
C PRO A 117 12.11 20.62 42.36
N PRO A 118 11.63 19.58 43.07
CA PRO A 118 12.30 19.01 44.20
C PRO A 118 13.71 18.51 43.79
N ARG A 119 14.73 18.87 44.58
CA ARG A 119 16.11 18.44 44.39
C ARG A 119 16.20 16.89 44.38
N THR A 120 16.28 16.28 43.24
CA THR A 120 16.62 14.87 43.11
C THR A 120 18.15 14.70 43.02
N LYS A 121 18.71 13.81 43.86
CA LYS A 121 20.13 13.43 43.79
C LYS A 121 20.43 12.85 42.40
N ALA A 122 21.45 13.41 41.75
CA ALA A 122 21.94 12.95 40.47
C ALA A 122 22.45 11.47 40.58
N PRO A 123 22.11 10.60 39.63
CA PRO A 123 22.78 9.32 39.44
C PRO A 123 24.17 9.56 38.84
N GLY A 124 25.17 8.85 39.35
CA GLY A 124 26.57 9.02 38.96
C GLY A 124 26.82 8.75 37.48
N ASN A 125 27.68 9.58 36.91
CA ASN A 125 28.24 9.48 35.56
C ASN A 125 28.84 8.10 35.25
N GLN A 126 28.37 7.46 34.20
CA GLN A 126 29.20 6.57 33.40
C GLN A 126 29.21 7.10 31.97
N SER A 127 30.31 7.72 31.61
CA SER A 127 30.57 8.18 30.24
C SER A 127 31.08 7.01 29.40
N LEU A 128 30.39 6.77 28.26
CA LEU A 128 30.99 6.02 27.15
C LEU A 128 31.19 7.03 26.02
N ALA A 129 32.45 7.48 25.90
CA ALA A 129 32.90 8.29 24.78
C ALA A 129 33.25 7.40 23.58
N ILE A 130 32.59 7.60 22.47
CA ILE A 130 33.02 7.11 21.15
C ILE A 130 33.35 8.35 20.31
N THR A 131 34.64 8.55 20.07
CA THR A 131 35.16 9.62 19.19
C THR A 131 35.28 9.10 17.76
N GLY A 132 34.72 9.83 16.81
CA GLY A 132 34.95 9.68 15.36
C GLY A 132 34.84 11.04 14.65
N PRO A 133 35.66 11.32 13.60
CA PRO A 133 35.94 12.67 13.17
C PRO A 133 35.01 13.20 12.07
N GLY A 134 34.63 14.45 12.17
CA GLY A 134 33.97 15.20 11.11
C GLY A 134 33.50 16.55 11.60
N THR A 135 34.16 17.62 11.22
CA THR A 135 33.86 18.99 11.63
C THR A 135 32.66 19.55 10.86
N PRO A 136 31.55 19.98 11.50
CA PRO A 136 30.49 20.69 10.84
C PRO A 136 30.78 22.21 10.74
N PRO A 137 30.10 22.95 9.80
CA PRO A 137 30.29 24.37 9.62
C PRO A 137 29.76 25.16 10.80
N LYS A 138 30.48 26.23 11.16
CA LYS A 138 30.15 27.15 12.26
C LYS A 138 28.78 27.75 12.11
N ALA A 139 27.84 27.34 12.96
CA ALA A 139 26.65 28.12 13.26
C ALA A 139 27.04 29.21 14.29
N THR A 140 26.61 30.42 14.07
CA THR A 140 26.73 31.54 15.01
C THR A 140 25.98 31.19 16.30
N THR A 141 26.68 30.99 17.36
CA THR A 141 26.21 30.59 18.69
C THR A 141 25.45 31.75 19.36
N PRO A 142 24.17 31.58 19.77
CA PRO A 142 23.62 32.41 20.84
C PRO A 142 24.44 32.16 22.11
N GLY A 143 24.70 33.18 22.93
CA GLY A 143 25.53 33.10 24.10
C GLY A 143 25.23 31.87 24.95
N ALA A 144 26.29 31.14 25.33
CA ALA A 144 26.20 29.92 26.13
C ALA A 144 25.48 30.23 27.46
N ALA A 145 24.38 29.54 27.73
CA ALA A 145 23.65 29.63 29.00
C ALA A 145 24.61 29.29 30.15
N SER A 146 24.47 29.95 31.27
CA SER A 146 25.25 29.63 32.47
C SER A 146 24.94 28.20 32.92
N PRO A 147 25.89 27.48 33.57
CA PRO A 147 25.66 26.14 34.09
C PRO A 147 24.42 26.05 35.00
N ALA A 148 24.08 27.13 35.73
CA ALA A 148 22.90 27.18 36.58
C ALA A 148 21.59 27.27 35.72
N GLU A 149 21.58 28.03 34.65
CA GLU A 149 20.44 28.11 33.70
C GLU A 149 20.25 26.81 32.94
N ALA A 150 21.34 26.16 32.52
CA ALA A 150 21.27 24.85 31.86
C ALA A 150 20.72 23.75 32.79
N LEU A 151 21.10 23.75 34.07
CA LEU A 151 20.55 22.86 35.11
C LEU A 151 19.10 23.15 35.41
N SER A 152 18.68 24.42 35.43
CA SER A 152 17.28 24.81 35.58
C SER A 152 16.45 24.34 34.38
N ASP A 153 16.95 24.53 33.19
CA ASP A 153 16.26 24.10 31.94
C ASP A 153 16.08 22.57 31.86
N ALA A 154 17.13 21.80 32.23
CA ALA A 154 17.06 20.35 32.28
C ALA A 154 16.05 19.85 33.33
N ALA A 155 15.97 20.51 34.50
CA ALA A 155 15.01 20.16 35.53
C ALA A 155 13.56 20.46 35.11
N ILE A 156 13.32 21.59 34.47
CA ILE A 156 12.01 21.96 33.92
C ILE A 156 11.61 20.94 32.81
N THR A 157 12.54 20.59 31.92
CA THR A 157 12.32 19.60 30.86
C THR A 157 11.94 18.23 31.46
N ALA A 158 12.67 17.76 32.46
CA ALA A 158 12.34 16.50 33.14
C ALA A 158 10.97 16.53 33.83
N THR A 159 10.60 17.69 34.42
CA THR A 159 9.28 17.88 35.05
C THR A 159 8.16 17.86 34.00
N MET A 160 8.35 18.54 32.87
CA MET A 160 7.42 18.52 31.73
C MET A 160 7.22 17.10 31.20
N GLN A 161 8.32 16.38 30.91
CA GLN A 161 8.26 15.00 30.46
C GLN A 161 7.49 14.10 31.45
N LYS A 162 7.79 14.24 32.75
CA LYS A 162 7.10 13.49 33.80
C LYS A 162 5.60 13.80 33.86
N GLN A 163 5.19 15.08 33.71
CA GLN A 163 3.78 15.45 33.72
C GLN A 163 3.03 14.91 32.49
N LEU A 164 3.63 14.98 31.30
CA LEU A 164 3.03 14.44 30.09
C LEU A 164 2.91 12.90 30.12
N GLN A 165 3.96 12.23 30.57
CA GLN A 165 4.01 10.76 30.67
C GLN A 165 3.07 10.20 31.73
N ALA A 166 2.77 10.98 32.77
CA ALA A 166 1.88 10.59 33.89
C ALA A 166 0.38 10.73 33.55
N ILE A 167 0.00 11.19 32.37
CA ILE A 167 -1.40 11.27 31.94
C ILE A 167 -1.95 9.85 31.85
N ASP A 168 -2.92 9.53 32.71
CA ASP A 168 -3.55 8.21 32.74
C ASP A 168 -4.89 8.24 31.95
N LEU A 169 -4.84 7.72 30.73
CA LEU A 169 -6.00 7.63 29.84
C LEU A 169 -7.04 6.60 30.27
N THR A 170 -6.75 5.74 31.25
CA THR A 170 -7.70 4.73 31.75
C THR A 170 -8.73 5.32 32.71
N GLN A 171 -8.49 6.52 33.22
CA GLN A 171 -9.43 7.24 34.06
C GLN A 171 -10.61 7.77 33.25
N SER A 172 -11.83 7.61 33.77
CA SER A 172 -13.03 8.18 33.11
C SER A 172 -12.96 9.71 32.99
N LYS A 173 -12.41 10.37 34.02
CA LYS A 173 -12.13 11.82 34.05
C LYS A 173 -10.64 12.02 34.34
N VAL A 174 -9.92 12.56 33.38
CA VAL A 174 -8.50 12.87 33.49
C VAL A 174 -8.34 14.28 34.01
N VAL A 175 -7.79 14.44 35.23
CA VAL A 175 -7.45 15.76 35.80
C VAL A 175 -6.00 16.08 35.46
N LEU A 176 -5.81 17.11 34.63
CA LEU A 176 -4.49 17.48 34.12
C LEU A 176 -3.78 18.47 35.08
N PRO A 177 -2.44 18.41 35.18
CA PRO A 177 -1.64 19.46 35.79
C PRO A 177 -1.89 20.81 35.13
N ASP A 178 -1.83 21.91 35.88
CA ASP A 178 -2.17 23.25 35.40
C ASP A 178 -1.33 23.67 34.19
N ALA A 179 -0.03 23.37 34.20
CA ALA A 179 0.85 23.64 33.08
C ALA A 179 0.45 22.89 31.78
N VAL A 180 0.05 21.64 31.91
CA VAL A 180 -0.42 20.82 30.77
C VAL A 180 -1.79 21.32 30.30
N ALA A 181 -2.71 21.61 31.19
CA ALA A 181 -4.02 22.16 30.86
C ALA A 181 -3.92 23.49 30.11
N GLN A 182 -3.00 24.38 30.54
CA GLN A 182 -2.72 25.63 29.84
C GLN A 182 -2.13 25.40 28.46
N ALA A 183 -1.20 24.45 28.32
CA ALA A 183 -0.60 24.09 27.06
C ALA A 183 -1.66 23.56 26.07
N ILE A 184 -2.58 22.71 26.51
CA ILE A 184 -3.69 22.21 25.70
C ILE A 184 -4.56 23.36 25.18
N ARG A 185 -4.95 24.33 26.04
CA ARG A 185 -5.72 25.52 25.59
C ARG A 185 -4.97 26.33 24.54
N GLY A 186 -3.65 26.50 24.72
CA GLY A 186 -2.81 27.17 23.73
C GLY A 186 -2.82 26.47 22.38
N VAL A 187 -2.57 25.16 22.38
CA VAL A 187 -2.56 24.33 21.15
C VAL A 187 -3.96 24.27 20.51
N GLN A 188 -5.05 24.17 21.29
CA GLN A 188 -6.42 24.25 20.77
C GLN A 188 -6.65 25.56 20.00
N THR A 189 -6.22 26.69 20.57
CA THR A 189 -6.35 28.00 19.92
C THR A 189 -5.55 28.06 18.62
N GLU A 190 -4.31 27.61 18.64
CA GLU A 190 -3.42 27.60 17.46
C GLU A 190 -3.99 26.70 16.34
N LEU A 191 -4.36 25.47 16.65
CA LEU A 191 -4.92 24.54 15.69
C LEU A 191 -6.27 25.01 15.13
N THR A 192 -7.17 25.51 15.99
CA THR A 192 -8.47 26.03 15.56
C THR A 192 -8.29 27.23 14.63
N THR A 193 -7.33 28.12 14.92
CA THR A 193 -6.97 29.24 14.05
C THR A 193 -6.44 28.75 12.70
N LYS A 194 -5.53 27.80 12.71
CA LYS A 194 -4.97 27.18 11.49
C LYS A 194 -6.06 26.52 10.66
N LEU A 195 -6.97 25.76 11.27
CA LEU A 195 -8.09 25.12 10.59
C LEU A 195 -9.13 26.13 10.05
N ASN A 196 -9.11 27.37 10.50
CA ASN A 196 -9.95 28.48 10.00
C ASN A 196 -9.33 29.19 8.79
N THR A 197 -8.16 28.82 8.33
CA THR A 197 -7.49 29.44 7.19
C THR A 197 -7.73 28.66 5.90
N VAL A 198 -7.58 29.35 4.78
CA VAL A 198 -7.48 28.79 3.44
C VAL A 198 -6.18 29.29 2.85
N ASP A 199 -5.29 28.36 2.51
CA ASP A 199 -4.07 28.64 1.79
C ASP A 199 -4.04 27.73 0.54
N LEU A 200 -4.46 28.31 -0.57
CA LEU A 200 -4.52 27.59 -1.84
C LEU A 200 -3.12 27.28 -2.38
N SER A 201 -2.11 28.08 -2.01
CA SER A 201 -0.73 27.84 -2.43
C SER A 201 -0.20 26.49 -1.93
N ALA A 202 -0.63 26.10 -0.75
CA ALA A 202 -0.29 24.84 -0.11
C ALA A 202 -1.37 23.76 -0.33
N GLY A 203 -2.50 24.06 -0.96
CA GLY A 203 -3.63 23.14 -1.05
C GLY A 203 -4.37 22.96 0.29
N TRP A 204 -4.22 23.91 1.20
CA TRP A 204 -4.84 23.87 2.53
C TRP A 204 -6.23 24.52 2.51
N VAL A 205 -7.28 23.70 2.61
CA VAL A 205 -8.66 24.15 2.43
C VAL A 205 -9.65 23.71 3.53
N PRO A 206 -9.23 23.40 4.77
CA PRO A 206 -10.15 22.85 5.77
C PRO A 206 -11.28 23.80 6.16
N ALA A 207 -11.06 25.11 6.10
CA ALA A 207 -12.08 26.12 6.41
C ALA A 207 -13.30 26.05 5.46
N LYS A 208 -13.17 25.44 4.27
CA LYS A 208 -14.29 25.26 3.33
C LYS A 208 -15.28 24.17 3.78
N SER A 209 -14.81 23.17 4.52
CA SER A 209 -15.59 21.98 4.90
C SER A 209 -15.92 21.89 6.39
N LEU A 210 -15.21 22.62 7.25
CA LEU A 210 -15.38 22.59 8.70
C LEU A 210 -16.09 23.87 9.22
N ASP A 211 -17.19 23.72 9.93
CA ASP A 211 -17.78 24.78 10.72
C ASP A 211 -16.97 25.04 12.00
N PRO A 212 -17.23 26.16 12.75
CA PRO A 212 -16.43 26.53 13.93
C PRO A 212 -16.40 25.46 15.03
N VAL A 213 -17.51 24.74 15.25
CA VAL A 213 -17.59 23.68 16.27
C VAL A 213 -16.74 22.51 15.87
N LEU A 214 -16.89 22.05 14.64
CA LEU A 214 -16.15 20.91 14.10
C LEU A 214 -14.65 21.21 13.97
N ARG A 215 -14.25 22.48 13.76
CA ARG A 215 -12.81 22.87 13.79
C ARG A 215 -12.21 22.66 15.16
N LYS A 216 -12.91 23.11 16.24
CA LYS A 216 -12.43 22.85 17.61
C LYS A 216 -12.35 21.37 17.90
N GLN A 217 -13.36 20.61 17.56
CA GLN A 217 -13.38 19.16 17.76
C GLN A 217 -12.27 18.46 16.97
N THR A 218 -11.98 18.92 15.74
CA THR A 218 -10.86 18.42 14.96
C THR A 218 -9.51 18.71 15.64
N ALA A 219 -9.34 19.89 16.22
CA ALA A 219 -8.17 20.22 17.04
C ALA A 219 -8.07 19.30 18.27
N ASP A 220 -9.20 19.01 18.94
CA ASP A 220 -9.25 18.10 20.10
C ASP A 220 -8.84 16.67 19.74
N PHE A 221 -9.25 16.18 18.57
CA PHE A 221 -8.82 14.88 18.05
C PHE A 221 -7.31 14.84 17.80
N ILE A 222 -6.74 15.89 17.18
CA ILE A 222 -5.29 15.97 16.91
C ILE A 222 -4.51 16.02 18.25
N ILE A 223 -4.97 16.81 19.24
CA ILE A 223 -4.36 16.89 20.57
C ILE A 223 -4.42 15.53 21.28
N TYR A 224 -5.58 14.87 21.25
CA TYR A 224 -5.72 13.55 21.83
C TYR A 224 -4.75 12.55 21.19
N SER A 225 -4.59 12.60 19.86
CA SER A 225 -3.63 11.77 19.14
C SER A 225 -2.20 11.98 19.64
N ALA A 226 -1.78 13.23 19.85
CA ALA A 226 -0.48 13.57 20.42
C ALA A 226 -0.33 13.06 21.86
N ILE A 227 -1.36 13.20 22.69
CA ILE A 227 -1.34 12.69 24.08
C ILE A 227 -1.13 11.18 24.12
N THR A 228 -1.75 10.41 23.24
CA THR A 228 -1.56 8.93 23.20
C THR A 228 -0.13 8.52 22.92
N THR A 229 0.67 9.37 22.28
CA THR A 229 2.07 9.05 21.96
C THR A 229 3.02 9.24 23.13
N VAL A 230 2.63 10.00 24.14
CA VAL A 230 3.49 10.30 25.31
C VAL A 230 2.94 9.74 26.61
N ALA A 231 1.62 9.64 26.77
CA ALA A 231 0.97 9.05 27.95
C ALA A 231 1.37 7.57 28.07
N ARG A 232 1.88 7.16 29.26
CA ARG A 232 2.38 5.80 29.47
C ARG A 232 1.23 4.86 29.77
N ARG A 233 1.36 3.62 29.33
CA ARG A 233 0.42 2.53 29.66
C ARG A 233 0.55 2.17 31.14
N PRO A 234 -0.53 1.98 31.89
CA PRO A 234 -0.44 1.57 33.32
C PRO A 234 0.22 0.21 33.49
N ASP A 235 -0.02 -0.74 32.59
CA ASP A 235 0.57 -2.08 32.56
C ASP A 235 2.04 -2.09 32.08
N HIS A 236 2.46 -1.06 31.32
CA HIS A 236 3.79 -0.89 30.77
C HIS A 236 4.33 0.54 30.96
N PRO A 237 4.76 0.93 32.19
CA PRO A 237 5.04 2.34 32.54
C PRO A 237 6.23 2.98 31.81
N LYS A 238 6.99 2.23 31.02
CA LYS A 238 8.05 2.75 30.16
C LYS A 238 7.62 2.93 28.69
N THR A 239 6.38 2.54 28.36
CA THR A 239 5.89 2.45 26.99
C THR A 239 4.59 3.24 26.86
N SER A 240 4.51 4.13 25.86
CA SER A 240 3.28 4.83 25.51
C SER A 240 2.33 3.91 24.76
N TRP A 241 1.15 4.41 24.40
CA TRP A 241 0.18 3.66 23.59
C TRP A 241 0.67 3.38 22.17
N THR A 242 1.69 4.11 21.69
CA THR A 242 2.30 3.99 20.35
C THR A 242 3.72 3.46 20.37
N GLU A 243 4.12 2.68 21.39
CA GLU A 243 5.50 2.19 21.56
C GLU A 243 6.55 3.32 21.59
N ASN A 244 6.18 4.47 22.15
CA ASN A 244 6.95 5.72 22.21
C ASN A 244 7.23 6.37 20.84
N TRP A 245 6.54 5.97 19.78
CA TRP A 245 6.58 6.68 18.50
C TRP A 245 5.72 7.96 18.59
N PRO A 246 6.07 9.10 17.96
CA PRO A 246 7.26 9.35 17.13
C PRO A 246 8.53 9.54 17.96
N TYR A 247 9.69 9.42 17.30
CA TYR A 247 10.95 9.76 17.93
C TYR A 247 11.04 11.26 18.22
N GLU A 248 10.88 11.62 19.48
CA GLU A 248 10.91 12.99 19.97
C GLU A 248 11.59 13.05 21.35
N PRO A 249 12.94 13.09 21.38
CA PRO A 249 13.69 13.09 22.64
C PRO A 249 13.34 14.26 23.56
N SER A 250 12.92 15.41 22.99
CA SER A 250 12.49 16.61 23.73
C SER A 250 11.39 16.32 24.73
N VAL A 251 10.45 15.44 24.39
CA VAL A 251 9.34 14.99 25.26
C VAL A 251 9.58 13.63 25.89
N GLY A 252 10.75 13.01 25.67
CA GLY A 252 11.13 11.71 26.22
C GLY A 252 10.66 10.49 25.45
N ASN A 253 10.29 10.65 24.18
CA ASN A 253 9.94 9.54 23.29
C ASN A 253 11.20 9.00 22.58
N THR A 254 11.58 7.76 22.94
CA THR A 254 12.71 7.01 22.38
C THR A 254 12.31 5.56 22.17
N PRO A 255 12.99 4.81 21.27
CA PRO A 255 12.66 3.42 20.97
C PRO A 255 12.63 2.54 22.22
N THR A 256 11.68 1.62 22.28
CA THR A 256 11.58 0.65 23.38
C THR A 256 12.57 -0.50 23.20
N THR A 257 12.88 -1.22 24.29
CA THR A 257 13.67 -2.47 24.22
C THR A 257 12.98 -3.50 23.31
N ASN A 258 11.65 -3.48 23.25
CA ASN A 258 10.87 -4.36 22.38
C ASN A 258 11.20 -4.12 20.89
N THR A 259 11.29 -2.85 20.48
CA THR A 259 11.68 -2.43 19.12
C THR A 259 13.06 -3.01 18.72
N PHE A 260 14.07 -2.88 19.60
CA PHE A 260 15.40 -3.45 19.34
C PHE A 260 15.39 -4.97 19.25
N ARG A 261 14.74 -5.64 20.20
CA ARG A 261 14.69 -7.11 20.25
C ARG A 261 14.10 -7.69 18.98
N TRP A 262 12.96 -7.18 18.56
CA TRP A 262 12.26 -7.71 17.40
C TRP A 262 12.94 -7.35 16.07
N THR A 263 13.70 -6.28 16.02
CA THR A 263 14.54 -5.99 14.85
C THR A 263 15.58 -7.08 14.60
N TRP A 264 16.29 -7.50 15.66
CA TRP A 264 17.26 -8.59 15.53
C TRP A 264 16.60 -9.92 15.18
N ILE A 265 15.47 -10.22 15.81
CA ILE A 265 14.71 -11.44 15.51
C ILE A 265 14.21 -11.41 14.06
N SER A 266 13.78 -10.27 13.56
CA SER A 266 13.37 -10.08 12.16
C SER A 266 14.48 -10.48 11.18
N PHE A 267 15.68 -9.93 11.35
CA PHE A 267 16.80 -10.25 10.47
C PHE A 267 17.16 -11.73 10.52
N CYS A 268 17.26 -12.31 11.72
CA CYS A 268 17.56 -13.73 11.87
C CYS A 268 16.47 -14.60 11.19
N PHE A 269 15.21 -14.25 11.40
CA PHE A 269 14.08 -14.99 10.82
C PHE A 269 14.05 -14.87 9.29
N THR A 270 14.31 -13.69 8.74
CA THR A 270 14.37 -13.46 7.29
C THR A 270 15.42 -14.36 6.63
N PHE A 271 16.64 -14.38 7.17
CA PHE A 271 17.69 -15.27 6.64
C PHE A 271 17.33 -16.74 6.77
N PHE A 272 16.74 -17.16 7.88
CA PHE A 272 16.27 -18.52 8.08
C PHE A 272 15.16 -18.88 7.06
N ALA A 273 14.17 -18.00 6.89
CA ALA A 273 13.06 -18.22 5.96
C ALA A 273 13.54 -18.30 4.50
N MET A 274 14.47 -17.43 4.09
CA MET A 274 15.09 -17.49 2.77
C MET A 274 15.80 -18.85 2.55
N GLY A 275 16.63 -19.28 3.50
CA GLY A 275 17.32 -20.55 3.44
C GLY A 275 16.35 -21.73 3.37
N PHE A 276 15.28 -21.68 4.16
CA PHE A 276 14.24 -22.72 4.17
C PHE A 276 13.46 -22.81 2.85
N VAL A 277 13.09 -21.66 2.27
CA VAL A 277 12.38 -21.65 0.97
C VAL A 277 13.29 -22.12 -0.16
N LEU A 278 14.57 -21.71 -0.19
CA LEU A 278 15.54 -22.23 -1.15
C LEU A 278 15.77 -23.73 -1.00
N TRP A 279 15.77 -24.24 0.24
CA TRP A 279 15.83 -25.69 0.50
C TRP A 279 14.57 -26.40 0.01
N LEU A 280 13.39 -25.86 0.26
CA LEU A 280 12.12 -26.39 -0.25
C LEU A 280 12.10 -26.42 -1.78
N TYR A 281 12.53 -25.33 -2.41
CA TYR A 281 12.65 -25.26 -3.87
C TYR A 281 13.50 -26.41 -4.39
N ARG A 282 14.73 -26.55 -3.89
CA ARG A 282 15.65 -27.59 -4.32
C ARG A 282 15.13 -29.01 -4.04
N ALA A 283 14.46 -29.22 -2.92
CA ALA A 283 13.97 -30.53 -2.52
C ALA A 283 12.72 -30.99 -3.29
N TYR A 284 11.87 -30.04 -3.71
CA TYR A 284 10.54 -30.37 -4.24
C TYR A 284 10.23 -29.81 -5.62
N LEU A 285 10.91 -28.76 -6.07
CA LEU A 285 10.61 -28.08 -7.33
C LEU A 285 11.73 -28.22 -8.38
N ASP A 286 12.99 -28.40 -7.97
CA ASP A 286 14.19 -28.48 -8.84
C ASP A 286 14.36 -29.86 -9.53
N HIS A 287 13.33 -30.68 -9.52
CA HIS A 287 13.39 -31.96 -10.25
C HIS A 287 12.80 -31.76 -11.64
N PRO A 288 13.59 -32.02 -12.73
CA PRO A 288 13.05 -32.02 -14.08
C PRO A 288 11.90 -33.01 -14.14
N ASP A 289 10.68 -32.51 -14.32
CA ASP A 289 9.56 -33.40 -14.61
C ASP A 289 9.60 -33.76 -16.09
N ASP A 290 9.56 -35.07 -16.39
CA ASP A 290 9.38 -35.59 -17.76
C ASP A 290 7.97 -35.31 -18.31
N GLU A 291 7.22 -34.41 -17.69
CA GLU A 291 5.88 -34.07 -18.13
C GLU A 291 5.92 -33.16 -19.38
N PRO A 292 5.06 -33.45 -20.36
CA PRO A 292 4.98 -32.64 -21.56
C PRO A 292 4.51 -31.21 -21.22
N MET A 293 5.19 -30.20 -21.76
CA MET A 293 4.78 -28.81 -21.67
C MET A 293 3.42 -28.62 -22.33
N GLU A 294 2.42 -28.17 -21.57
CA GLU A 294 1.11 -27.80 -22.13
C GLU A 294 1.19 -26.44 -22.83
N ARG A 295 0.63 -26.35 -24.04
CA ARG A 295 0.66 -25.13 -24.87
C ARG A 295 -0.72 -24.53 -25.09
N GLY A 296 -1.64 -24.66 -24.14
CA GLY A 296 -3.06 -24.41 -24.33
C GLY A 296 -3.47 -23.01 -24.79
N LEU A 297 -2.78 -21.94 -24.36
CA LEU A 297 -3.09 -20.56 -24.82
C LEU A 297 -2.27 -20.12 -26.03
N ALA A 298 -1.17 -20.78 -26.35
CA ALA A 298 -0.38 -20.43 -27.52
C ALA A 298 -1.09 -20.76 -28.86
N GLU A 299 -2.17 -21.55 -28.80
CA GLU A 299 -3.02 -21.80 -29.96
C GLU A 299 -3.99 -20.64 -30.17
N TYR A 300 -3.75 -19.89 -31.23
CA TYR A 300 -4.68 -18.82 -31.64
C TYR A 300 -6.01 -19.39 -32.06
N ARG A 301 -7.10 -18.94 -31.43
CA ARG A 301 -8.46 -19.34 -31.76
C ARG A 301 -9.29 -18.14 -32.21
N THR A 302 -10.40 -18.36 -32.87
CA THR A 302 -11.36 -17.29 -33.22
C THR A 302 -11.79 -16.59 -31.95
N LEU A 303 -11.73 -15.23 -31.96
CA LEU A 303 -12.08 -14.44 -30.80
C LEU A 303 -13.56 -14.49 -30.50
N THR A 304 -13.91 -14.71 -29.24
CA THR A 304 -15.28 -14.62 -28.77
C THR A 304 -15.76 -13.14 -28.74
N PRO A 305 -17.09 -12.90 -28.79
CA PRO A 305 -17.64 -11.55 -28.63
C PRO A 305 -17.18 -10.82 -27.36
N SER A 306 -17.04 -11.51 -26.22
CA SER A 306 -16.54 -10.90 -24.98
C SER A 306 -15.08 -10.46 -25.13
N GLN A 307 -14.20 -11.30 -25.72
CA GLN A 307 -12.80 -10.94 -25.95
C GLN A 307 -12.65 -9.69 -26.82
N VAL A 308 -13.48 -9.56 -27.83
CA VAL A 308 -13.47 -8.38 -28.71
C VAL A 308 -13.80 -7.11 -27.93
N LYS A 309 -14.72 -7.19 -26.99
CA LYS A 309 -15.24 -6.05 -26.22
C LYS A 309 -14.31 -5.58 -25.13
N THR A 310 -13.33 -6.39 -24.69
CA THR A 310 -12.32 -5.95 -23.71
C THR A 310 -11.38 -4.87 -24.23
N GLY A 311 -11.22 -4.73 -25.55
CA GLY A 311 -10.31 -3.73 -26.13
C GLY A 311 -10.57 -2.27 -25.69
N LYS A 312 -11.81 -1.90 -25.41
CA LYS A 312 -12.15 -0.58 -24.88
C LYS A 312 -11.67 -0.33 -23.44
N TYR A 313 -11.61 -1.41 -22.62
CA TYR A 313 -11.01 -1.31 -21.28
C TYR A 313 -9.53 -0.94 -21.39
N PHE A 314 -8.78 -1.50 -22.33
CA PHE A 314 -7.35 -1.19 -22.51
C PHE A 314 -7.11 0.27 -22.84
N ILE A 315 -8.02 0.92 -23.58
CA ILE A 315 -7.95 2.36 -23.84
C ILE A 315 -8.16 3.15 -22.53
N VAL A 316 -9.19 2.79 -21.74
CA VAL A 316 -9.45 3.47 -20.45
C VAL A 316 -8.29 3.27 -19.49
N VAL A 317 -7.72 2.07 -19.41
CA VAL A 317 -6.51 1.79 -18.61
C VAL A 317 -5.38 2.74 -19.01
N ALA A 318 -5.08 2.87 -20.32
CA ALA A 318 -4.03 3.76 -20.80
C ALA A 318 -4.29 5.23 -20.45
N LEU A 319 -5.53 5.70 -20.57
CA LEU A 319 -5.91 7.09 -20.25
C LEU A 319 -5.84 7.38 -18.75
N VAL A 320 -6.33 6.47 -17.90
CA VAL A 320 -6.28 6.63 -16.45
C VAL A 320 -4.83 6.55 -15.95
N PHE A 321 -4.02 5.66 -16.52
CA PHE A 321 -2.59 5.59 -16.23
C PHE A 321 -1.87 6.91 -16.56
N LEU A 322 -2.12 7.47 -17.75
CA LEU A 322 -1.53 8.75 -18.17
C LEU A 322 -1.99 9.90 -17.25
N ALA A 323 -3.27 9.93 -16.89
CA ALA A 323 -3.81 10.93 -15.97
C ALA A 323 -3.20 10.79 -14.56
N SER A 324 -3.02 9.55 -14.07
CA SER A 324 -2.35 9.25 -12.80
C SER A 324 -0.90 9.74 -12.80
N GLN A 325 -0.17 9.50 -13.88
CA GLN A 325 1.19 9.98 -14.07
C GLN A 325 1.25 11.52 -14.06
N GLY A 326 0.35 12.19 -14.79
CA GLY A 326 0.26 13.65 -14.80
C GLY A 326 -0.04 14.23 -13.42
N ALA A 327 -0.99 13.63 -12.70
CA ALA A 327 -1.30 14.05 -11.32
C ALA A 327 -0.11 13.90 -10.37
N GLY A 328 0.62 12.79 -10.48
CA GLY A 328 1.84 12.55 -9.70
C GLY A 328 2.93 13.58 -9.98
N ALA A 329 3.15 13.93 -11.25
CA ALA A 329 4.12 14.94 -11.64
C ALA A 329 3.77 16.35 -11.12
N ILE A 330 2.49 16.75 -11.21
CA ILE A 330 2.01 18.03 -10.69
C ILE A 330 2.12 18.05 -9.15
N MET A 331 1.67 17.00 -8.49
CA MET A 331 1.74 16.87 -7.03
C MET A 331 3.18 16.94 -6.51
N ALA A 332 4.10 16.22 -7.15
CA ALA A 332 5.50 16.24 -6.75
C ALA A 332 6.15 17.61 -7.02
N HIS A 333 5.72 18.32 -8.07
CA HIS A 333 6.17 19.68 -8.36
C HIS A 333 5.76 20.68 -7.27
N SER A 334 4.63 20.46 -6.60
CA SER A 334 4.17 21.32 -5.50
C SER A 334 5.15 21.37 -4.31
N TYR A 335 6.01 20.37 -4.13
CA TYR A 335 7.10 20.46 -3.13
C TYR A 335 8.14 21.54 -3.45
N TYR A 336 8.27 21.90 -4.71
CA TYR A 336 9.22 22.91 -5.20
C TYR A 336 8.61 24.30 -5.37
N GLU A 337 7.56 24.42 -6.21
CA GLU A 337 6.97 25.73 -6.58
C GLU A 337 5.68 26.07 -5.81
N ARG A 338 5.20 25.19 -4.95
CA ARG A 338 3.97 25.38 -4.16
C ARG A 338 2.72 25.52 -5.05
N GLU A 339 2.19 26.70 -5.18
CA GLU A 339 0.95 27.00 -5.93
C GLU A 339 1.13 26.94 -7.47
N TYR A 340 2.37 26.93 -7.93
CA TYR A 340 2.67 27.00 -9.35
C TYR A 340 3.10 25.64 -9.90
N PHE A 341 2.78 25.42 -11.17
CA PHE A 341 3.33 24.36 -12.00
C PHE A 341 3.96 25.03 -13.23
N TYR A 342 5.26 25.22 -13.21
CA TYR A 342 6.01 26.01 -14.22
C TYR A 342 5.39 27.40 -14.47
N GLY A 343 5.11 28.12 -13.38
CA GLY A 343 4.52 29.45 -13.43
C GLY A 343 3.00 29.51 -13.64
N ILE A 344 2.32 28.36 -13.81
CA ILE A 344 0.87 28.28 -13.94
C ILE A 344 0.25 27.98 -12.56
N GLN A 345 -0.70 28.79 -12.11
CA GLN A 345 -1.40 28.60 -10.83
C GLN A 345 -2.42 27.44 -10.90
N LEU A 346 -1.94 26.21 -10.87
CA LEU A 346 -2.78 25.02 -11.00
C LEU A 346 -3.52 24.69 -9.69
N ASN A 347 -2.99 25.02 -8.54
CA ASN A 347 -3.56 24.66 -7.23
C ASN A 347 -4.92 25.31 -6.95
N TYR A 348 -5.29 26.38 -7.67
CA TYR A 348 -6.65 26.93 -7.60
C TYR A 348 -7.70 25.96 -8.15
N ILE A 349 -7.35 25.15 -9.15
CA ILE A 349 -8.25 24.18 -9.80
C ILE A 349 -7.99 22.79 -9.27
N LEU A 350 -6.72 22.42 -9.11
CA LEU A 350 -6.26 21.11 -8.70
C LEU A 350 -5.45 21.24 -7.39
N PRO A 351 -6.09 21.37 -6.23
CA PRO A 351 -5.37 21.49 -4.96
C PRO A 351 -4.57 20.22 -4.66
N PHE A 352 -3.45 20.37 -3.94
CA PHE A 352 -2.51 19.29 -3.65
C PHE A 352 -3.19 18.03 -3.08
N ASN A 353 -4.08 18.20 -2.12
CA ASN A 353 -4.79 17.08 -1.49
C ASN A 353 -5.70 16.32 -2.48
N PHE A 354 -6.36 17.01 -3.42
CA PHE A 354 -7.08 16.34 -4.50
C PHE A 354 -6.14 15.55 -5.42
N LEU A 355 -5.04 16.18 -5.85
CA LEU A 355 -4.04 15.50 -6.68
C LEU A 355 -3.48 14.25 -6.00
N ARG A 356 -3.19 14.35 -4.70
CA ARG A 356 -2.70 13.21 -3.92
C ARG A 356 -3.75 12.11 -3.80
N SER A 357 -4.99 12.44 -3.46
CA SER A 357 -6.10 11.49 -3.41
C SER A 357 -6.32 10.83 -4.78
N PHE A 358 -6.33 11.63 -5.86
CA PHE A 358 -6.45 11.11 -7.22
C PHE A 358 -5.28 10.19 -7.58
N HIS A 359 -4.04 10.60 -7.30
CA HIS A 359 -2.84 9.81 -7.58
C HIS A 359 -2.79 8.51 -6.78
N LEU A 360 -3.40 8.45 -5.60
CA LEU A 360 -3.53 7.23 -4.80
C LEU A 360 -4.61 6.29 -5.37
N GLN A 361 -5.76 6.83 -5.82
CA GLN A 361 -6.88 6.02 -6.31
C GLN A 361 -6.69 5.55 -7.76
N ALA A 362 -6.13 6.39 -8.63
CA ALA A 362 -6.00 6.08 -10.05
C ALA A 362 -5.14 4.85 -10.35
N PRO A 363 -4.00 4.57 -9.66
CA PRO A 363 -3.25 3.33 -9.85
C PRO A 363 -4.06 2.08 -9.55
N ILE A 364 -4.81 2.06 -8.46
CA ILE A 364 -5.68 0.94 -8.09
C ILE A 364 -6.74 0.72 -9.19
N ILE A 365 -7.31 1.81 -9.71
CA ILE A 365 -8.33 1.76 -10.76
C ILE A 365 -7.76 1.21 -12.08
N TRP A 366 -6.64 1.75 -12.58
CA TRP A 366 -6.14 1.31 -13.88
C TRP A 366 -5.50 -0.09 -13.83
N ILE A 367 -4.82 -0.46 -12.73
CA ILE A 367 -4.30 -1.81 -12.51
C ILE A 367 -5.48 -2.80 -12.43
N GLY A 368 -6.47 -2.52 -11.59
CA GLY A 368 -7.65 -3.36 -11.44
C GLY A 368 -8.43 -3.52 -12.74
N LEU A 369 -8.66 -2.43 -13.50
CA LEU A 369 -9.32 -2.50 -14.81
C LEU A 369 -8.48 -3.31 -15.82
N GLY A 370 -7.17 -3.19 -15.80
CA GLY A 370 -6.26 -3.98 -16.62
C GLY A 370 -6.39 -5.48 -16.33
N TRP A 371 -6.44 -5.85 -15.07
CA TRP A 371 -6.61 -7.24 -14.64
C TRP A 371 -8.01 -7.78 -14.95
N ILE A 372 -9.06 -6.99 -14.67
CA ILE A 372 -10.44 -7.32 -15.03
C ILE A 372 -10.57 -7.63 -16.54
N ALA A 373 -10.06 -6.72 -17.35
CA ALA A 373 -10.14 -6.85 -18.80
C ALA A 373 -9.32 -8.03 -19.34
N SER A 374 -8.08 -8.19 -18.82
CA SER A 374 -7.21 -9.28 -19.24
C SER A 374 -7.75 -10.63 -18.77
N GLY A 375 -8.27 -10.73 -17.56
CA GLY A 375 -8.92 -11.93 -17.06
C GLY A 375 -10.13 -12.33 -17.92
N LEU A 376 -11.02 -11.38 -18.23
CA LEU A 376 -12.19 -11.59 -19.10
C LEU A 376 -11.79 -11.94 -20.54
N PHE A 377 -10.63 -11.49 -21.01
CA PHE A 377 -10.08 -11.87 -22.31
C PHE A 377 -9.49 -13.29 -22.30
N ILE A 378 -8.77 -13.65 -21.25
CA ILE A 378 -8.03 -14.92 -21.16
C ILE A 378 -8.97 -16.06 -20.80
N ALA A 379 -9.99 -15.86 -19.96
CA ALA A 379 -10.88 -16.92 -19.50
C ALA A 379 -11.60 -17.71 -20.62
N PRO A 380 -12.14 -17.10 -21.68
CA PRO A 380 -12.66 -17.86 -22.82
C PRO A 380 -11.60 -18.68 -23.57
N ALA A 381 -10.36 -18.22 -23.62
CA ALA A 381 -9.26 -18.98 -24.21
C ALA A 381 -8.95 -20.22 -23.38
N ILE A 382 -8.94 -20.10 -22.03
CA ILE A 382 -8.86 -21.25 -21.10
C ILE A 382 -9.97 -22.26 -21.35
N ALA A 383 -11.21 -21.77 -21.57
CA ALA A 383 -12.37 -22.61 -21.86
C ALA A 383 -12.39 -23.20 -23.30
N GLY A 384 -11.29 -23.12 -24.03
CA GLY A 384 -11.17 -23.67 -25.38
C GLY A 384 -11.89 -22.86 -26.47
N GLY A 385 -12.02 -21.55 -26.31
CA GLY A 385 -12.69 -20.63 -27.25
C GLY A 385 -14.21 -20.68 -27.16
N ARG A 386 -14.77 -21.30 -26.12
CA ARG A 386 -16.22 -21.35 -25.89
C ARG A 386 -16.68 -20.17 -25.05
N GLU A 387 -17.88 -19.68 -25.31
CA GLU A 387 -18.48 -18.55 -24.60
C GLU A 387 -19.91 -18.84 -24.18
N ALA A 388 -20.28 -18.49 -22.96
CA ALA A 388 -21.66 -18.56 -22.49
C ALA A 388 -22.54 -17.51 -23.20
N LYS A 389 -23.81 -17.87 -23.50
CA LYS A 389 -24.76 -16.98 -24.19
C LYS A 389 -24.88 -15.63 -23.45
N GLY A 390 -24.71 -14.54 -24.17
CA GLY A 390 -24.83 -13.18 -23.62
C GLY A 390 -23.60 -12.65 -22.86
N GLN A 391 -22.50 -13.39 -22.78
CA GLN A 391 -21.29 -12.97 -22.07
C GLN A 391 -20.78 -11.62 -22.56
N GLY A 392 -20.71 -11.42 -23.88
CA GLY A 392 -20.24 -10.17 -24.46
C GLY A 392 -21.12 -8.96 -24.08
N LEU A 393 -22.45 -9.12 -23.95
CA LEU A 393 -23.32 -8.04 -23.47
C LEU A 393 -23.02 -7.68 -22.01
N LEU A 394 -22.82 -8.69 -21.15
CA LEU A 394 -22.50 -8.46 -19.75
C LEU A 394 -21.14 -7.78 -19.57
N VAL A 395 -20.15 -8.11 -20.40
CA VAL A 395 -18.86 -7.40 -20.43
C VAL A 395 -19.04 -5.92 -20.83
N ASP A 396 -19.95 -5.62 -21.78
CA ASP A 396 -20.28 -4.22 -22.11
C ASP A 396 -20.94 -3.49 -20.95
N ILE A 397 -21.90 -4.12 -20.28
CA ILE A 397 -22.58 -3.52 -19.12
C ILE A 397 -21.56 -3.24 -18.01
N LEU A 398 -20.73 -4.21 -17.65
CA LEU A 398 -19.68 -4.02 -16.64
C LEU A 398 -18.77 -2.85 -17.00
N PHE A 399 -18.38 -2.71 -18.28
CA PHE A 399 -17.56 -1.59 -18.73
C PHE A 399 -18.21 -0.23 -18.46
N TRP A 400 -19.44 -0.03 -18.96
CA TRP A 400 -20.09 1.26 -18.87
C TRP A 400 -20.46 1.63 -17.44
N VAL A 401 -20.89 0.65 -16.64
CA VAL A 401 -21.15 0.86 -15.20
C VAL A 401 -19.87 1.20 -14.46
N SER A 402 -18.78 0.46 -14.70
CA SER A 402 -17.49 0.75 -14.05
C SER A 402 -16.95 2.13 -14.44
N LEU A 403 -17.03 2.50 -15.72
CA LEU A 403 -16.60 3.82 -16.19
C LEU A 403 -17.43 4.94 -15.53
N PHE A 404 -18.74 4.77 -15.45
CA PHE A 404 -19.61 5.73 -14.78
C PHE A 404 -19.26 5.87 -13.30
N VAL A 405 -19.07 4.74 -12.57
CA VAL A 405 -18.74 4.74 -11.15
C VAL A 405 -17.40 5.41 -10.90
N VAL A 406 -16.38 5.11 -11.71
CA VAL A 406 -15.06 5.74 -11.59
C VAL A 406 -15.14 7.25 -11.77
N VAL A 407 -15.77 7.71 -12.84
CA VAL A 407 -15.89 9.16 -13.13
C VAL A 407 -16.70 9.87 -12.04
N ALA A 408 -17.86 9.31 -11.67
CA ALA A 408 -18.72 9.91 -10.66
C ALA A 408 -18.07 9.93 -9.27
N ALA A 409 -17.33 8.88 -8.91
CA ALA A 409 -16.58 8.80 -7.65
C ALA A 409 -15.46 9.85 -7.57
N LEU A 410 -14.70 10.04 -8.64
CA LEU A 410 -13.62 11.03 -8.69
C LEU A 410 -14.17 12.46 -8.69
N VAL A 411 -15.28 12.72 -9.37
CA VAL A 411 -15.98 14.01 -9.29
C VAL A 411 -16.52 14.24 -7.88
N GLY A 412 -17.13 13.22 -7.26
CA GLY A 412 -17.61 13.30 -5.88
C GLY A 412 -16.48 13.60 -4.89
N ASN A 413 -15.32 12.95 -5.06
CA ASN A 413 -14.12 13.21 -4.28
C ASN A 413 -13.69 14.69 -4.40
N TYR A 414 -13.56 15.20 -5.62
CA TYR A 414 -13.21 16.61 -5.87
C TYR A 414 -14.19 17.58 -5.21
N LEU A 415 -15.48 17.37 -5.41
CA LEU A 415 -16.52 18.24 -4.84
C LEU A 415 -16.57 18.15 -3.30
N GLY A 416 -16.27 16.98 -2.72
CA GLY A 416 -16.14 16.80 -1.28
C GLY A 416 -14.98 17.60 -0.70
N ILE A 417 -13.79 17.49 -1.30
CA ILE A 417 -12.59 18.24 -0.91
C ILE A 417 -12.82 19.76 -1.00
N GLN A 418 -13.50 20.22 -2.05
CA GLN A 418 -13.83 21.63 -2.23
C GLN A 418 -14.96 22.14 -1.29
N GLY A 419 -15.52 21.28 -0.43
CA GLY A 419 -16.58 21.64 0.50
C GLY A 419 -17.95 21.88 -0.16
N VAL A 420 -18.12 21.53 -1.44
CA VAL A 420 -19.39 21.66 -2.18
C VAL A 420 -20.39 20.62 -1.68
N ILE A 421 -19.94 19.39 -1.42
CA ILE A 421 -20.75 18.35 -0.81
C ILE A 421 -20.60 18.43 0.70
N ASP A 422 -21.41 19.25 1.36
CA ASP A 422 -21.40 19.38 2.83
C ASP A 422 -22.22 18.26 3.49
N LYS A 423 -23.51 18.19 3.18
CA LYS A 423 -24.38 17.10 3.63
C LYS A 423 -24.20 15.88 2.74
N GLY A 424 -23.93 14.72 3.35
CA GLY A 424 -23.70 13.49 2.58
C GLY A 424 -22.27 13.31 2.07
N TRP A 425 -21.31 14.10 2.55
CA TRP A 425 -19.89 13.95 2.21
C TRP A 425 -19.38 12.52 2.41
N PHE A 426 -19.82 11.86 3.48
CA PHE A 426 -19.44 10.48 3.77
C PHE A 426 -19.90 9.49 2.67
N TRP A 427 -21.03 9.75 2.01
CA TRP A 427 -21.58 8.86 0.99
C TRP A 427 -21.10 9.17 -0.42
N PHE A 428 -20.98 10.44 -0.77
CA PHE A 428 -20.74 10.87 -2.15
C PHE A 428 -19.46 11.68 -2.35
N GLY A 429 -18.87 12.17 -1.27
CA GLY A 429 -17.68 13.02 -1.30
C GLY A 429 -16.38 12.25 -1.07
N ASN A 430 -15.47 12.84 -0.32
CA ASN A 430 -14.17 12.28 0.03
C ASN A 430 -14.18 11.64 1.43
N GLN A 431 -13.45 10.55 1.58
CA GLN A 431 -13.21 9.91 2.86
C GLN A 431 -11.71 9.88 3.18
N GLY A 432 -11.13 11.03 3.48
CA GLY A 432 -9.70 11.26 3.65
C GLY A 432 -8.97 10.46 4.75
N LEU A 433 -9.62 9.48 5.37
CA LEU A 433 -9.00 8.56 6.34
C LEU A 433 -9.02 7.11 5.85
N SER A 434 -9.95 6.75 4.97
CA SER A 434 -10.01 5.43 4.35
C SER A 434 -8.91 5.30 3.30
N TYR A 435 -8.43 4.07 3.06
CA TYR A 435 -7.52 3.83 1.95
C TYR A 435 -8.19 4.03 0.60
N ILE A 436 -9.42 3.54 0.46
CA ILE A 436 -10.29 3.92 -0.66
C ILE A 436 -10.99 5.22 -0.26
N GLN A 437 -10.43 6.34 -0.68
CA GLN A 437 -10.84 7.69 -0.28
C GLN A 437 -12.11 8.19 -0.95
N LEU A 438 -12.80 7.34 -1.65
CA LEU A 438 -14.06 7.63 -2.33
C LEU A 438 -15.24 7.52 -1.37
N GLY A 439 -16.31 8.28 -1.60
CA GLY A 439 -17.52 8.20 -0.80
C GLY A 439 -18.07 6.77 -0.70
N ARG A 440 -18.70 6.43 0.43
CA ARG A 440 -19.16 5.08 0.75
C ARG A 440 -20.09 4.48 -0.31
N PHE A 441 -20.94 5.29 -0.91
CA PHE A 441 -21.82 4.84 -2.00
C PHE A 441 -21.02 4.31 -3.19
N TRP A 442 -19.98 5.01 -3.57
CA TRP A 442 -19.10 4.61 -4.67
C TRP A 442 -18.31 3.35 -4.33
N GLN A 443 -17.85 3.22 -3.09
CA GLN A 443 -17.16 2.01 -2.64
C GLN A 443 -18.07 0.77 -2.72
N ILE A 444 -19.36 0.91 -2.37
CA ILE A 444 -20.33 -0.17 -2.52
C ILE A 444 -20.53 -0.54 -4.01
N LEU A 445 -20.60 0.44 -4.90
CA LEU A 445 -20.72 0.17 -6.33
C LEU A 445 -19.44 -0.49 -6.91
N PHE A 446 -18.26 -0.14 -6.41
CA PHE A 446 -17.04 -0.86 -6.74
C PHE A 446 -17.09 -2.33 -6.30
N PHE A 447 -17.58 -2.60 -5.10
CA PHE A 447 -17.77 -3.97 -4.63
C PHE A 447 -18.73 -4.75 -5.56
N VAL A 448 -19.85 -4.16 -5.96
CA VAL A 448 -20.78 -4.77 -6.90
C VAL A 448 -20.13 -5.02 -8.27
N ALA A 449 -19.25 -4.12 -8.72
CA ALA A 449 -18.49 -4.31 -9.96
C ALA A 449 -17.48 -5.47 -9.85
N LEU A 450 -16.77 -5.60 -8.73
CA LEU A 450 -15.85 -6.72 -8.48
C LEU A 450 -16.62 -8.05 -8.40
N LEU A 451 -17.73 -8.10 -7.68
CA LEU A 451 -18.60 -9.29 -7.62
C LEU A 451 -19.12 -9.68 -9.01
N SER A 452 -19.49 -8.68 -9.81
CA SER A 452 -19.93 -8.91 -11.20
C SER A 452 -18.79 -9.47 -12.06
N TRP A 453 -17.58 -8.96 -11.87
CA TRP A 453 -16.38 -9.47 -12.54
C TRP A 453 -16.11 -10.94 -12.18
N SER A 454 -16.10 -11.30 -10.90
CA SER A 454 -15.93 -12.68 -10.44
C SER A 454 -17.00 -13.61 -11.03
N GLY A 455 -18.25 -13.17 -11.07
CA GLY A 455 -19.34 -13.91 -11.73
C GLY A 455 -19.14 -14.08 -13.24
N LEU A 456 -18.62 -13.06 -13.93
CA LEU A 456 -18.29 -13.14 -15.35
C LEU A 456 -17.08 -14.03 -15.63
N MET A 457 -16.06 -14.01 -14.76
CA MET A 457 -14.94 -14.93 -14.81
C MET A 457 -15.39 -16.39 -14.66
N PHE A 458 -16.25 -16.65 -13.67
CA PHE A 458 -16.85 -17.96 -13.47
C PHE A 458 -17.57 -18.45 -14.74
N ARG A 459 -18.43 -17.62 -15.31
CA ARG A 459 -19.17 -17.94 -16.55
C ARG A 459 -18.25 -18.13 -17.76
N ALA A 460 -17.11 -17.42 -17.81
CA ALA A 460 -16.17 -17.52 -18.93
C ALA A 460 -15.32 -18.77 -18.82
N LEU A 461 -14.88 -19.15 -17.61
CA LEU A 461 -14.11 -20.38 -17.38
C LEU A 461 -14.93 -21.65 -17.60
N TRP A 462 -16.22 -21.63 -17.21
CA TRP A 462 -17.13 -22.77 -17.31
C TRP A 462 -18.42 -22.41 -18.05
N PRO A 463 -18.36 -22.25 -19.40
CA PRO A 463 -19.43 -21.66 -20.19
C PRO A 463 -20.63 -22.60 -20.45
N SER A 464 -20.51 -23.88 -20.13
CA SER A 464 -21.58 -24.88 -20.31
C SER A 464 -21.87 -25.63 -19.00
N ARG A 465 -23.05 -26.23 -18.90
CA ARG A 465 -23.45 -27.06 -17.76
C ARG A 465 -22.49 -28.22 -17.52
N ASP A 466 -21.99 -28.84 -18.58
CA ASP A 466 -21.10 -30.00 -18.48
C ASP A 466 -19.74 -29.61 -17.92
N THR A 467 -19.16 -28.51 -18.42
CA THR A 467 -17.89 -27.95 -17.89
C THR A 467 -18.03 -27.51 -16.43
N LEU A 468 -19.17 -26.89 -16.07
CA LEU A 468 -19.47 -26.48 -14.71
C LEU A 468 -19.59 -27.69 -13.78
N MET A 469 -20.32 -28.72 -14.18
CA MET A 469 -20.45 -29.96 -13.40
C MET A 469 -19.10 -30.65 -13.21
N GLN A 470 -18.29 -30.72 -14.26
CA GLN A 470 -16.93 -31.25 -14.16
C GLN A 470 -16.08 -30.45 -13.19
N ALA A 471 -16.04 -29.12 -13.28
CA ALA A 471 -15.30 -28.25 -12.37
C ALA A 471 -15.74 -28.42 -10.91
N THR A 472 -17.06 -28.45 -10.68
CA THR A 472 -17.63 -28.67 -9.35
C THR A 472 -17.24 -30.05 -8.80
N ARG A 473 -17.30 -31.08 -9.60
CA ARG A 473 -16.85 -32.41 -9.19
C ARG A 473 -15.36 -32.44 -8.86
N GLN A 474 -14.52 -31.83 -9.70
CA GLN A 474 -13.08 -31.72 -9.43
C GLN A 474 -12.82 -31.03 -8.10
N PHE A 475 -13.49 -29.91 -7.82
CA PHE A 475 -13.37 -29.20 -6.57
C PHE A 475 -13.71 -30.09 -5.36
N TRP A 476 -14.89 -30.76 -5.38
CA TRP A 476 -15.33 -31.60 -4.26
C TRP A 476 -14.52 -32.89 -4.10
N THR A 477 -13.89 -33.37 -5.15
CA THR A 477 -13.01 -34.55 -5.07
C THR A 477 -11.57 -34.18 -4.72
N GLY A 478 -11.28 -32.89 -4.45
CA GLY A 478 -9.95 -32.38 -4.13
C GLY A 478 -9.01 -32.29 -5.35
N ASN A 479 -9.48 -32.52 -6.55
CA ASN A 479 -8.70 -32.35 -7.78
C ASN A 479 -8.80 -30.91 -8.28
N ILE A 480 -8.25 -29.97 -7.50
CA ILE A 480 -8.26 -28.55 -7.78
C ILE A 480 -7.20 -28.25 -8.84
N ARG A 481 -7.60 -27.52 -9.90
CA ARG A 481 -6.76 -27.13 -11.02
C ARG A 481 -6.47 -25.63 -10.97
N LEU A 482 -5.50 -25.19 -11.75
CA LEU A 482 -5.08 -23.80 -11.83
C LEU A 482 -6.23 -22.84 -12.20
N GLU A 483 -7.19 -23.29 -13.00
CA GLU A 483 -8.38 -22.54 -13.36
C GLU A 483 -9.29 -22.24 -12.14
N HIS A 484 -9.36 -23.17 -11.19
CA HIS A 484 -10.07 -22.98 -9.92
C HIS A 484 -9.34 -21.95 -9.04
N LEU A 485 -8.01 -21.98 -9.04
CA LEU A 485 -7.17 -21.05 -8.28
C LEU A 485 -7.27 -19.62 -8.84
N ILE A 486 -7.29 -19.47 -10.17
CA ILE A 486 -7.52 -18.17 -10.82
C ILE A 486 -8.89 -17.59 -10.41
N TRP A 487 -9.94 -18.39 -10.42
CA TRP A 487 -11.25 -17.92 -9.98
C TRP A 487 -11.28 -17.62 -8.48
N ALA A 488 -10.67 -18.47 -7.65
CA ALA A 488 -10.54 -18.22 -6.22
C ALA A 488 -9.80 -16.90 -5.92
N ALA A 489 -8.79 -16.56 -6.74
CA ALA A 489 -8.10 -15.29 -6.61
C ALA A 489 -9.03 -14.08 -6.88
N THR A 490 -9.96 -14.18 -7.86
CA THR A 490 -10.95 -13.11 -8.08
C THR A 490 -11.89 -12.97 -6.91
N ILE A 491 -12.39 -14.09 -6.34
CA ILE A 491 -13.24 -14.07 -5.14
C ILE A 491 -12.50 -13.45 -3.94
N ASN A 492 -11.24 -13.79 -3.76
CA ASN A 492 -10.43 -13.24 -2.66
C ASN A 492 -10.34 -11.71 -2.74
N VAL A 493 -10.15 -11.17 -3.95
CA VAL A 493 -10.14 -9.71 -4.18
C VAL A 493 -11.44 -9.06 -3.71
N GLU A 494 -12.60 -9.61 -4.03
CA GLU A 494 -13.88 -9.01 -3.64
C GLU A 494 -14.21 -9.21 -2.15
N VAL A 495 -13.91 -10.38 -1.59
CA VAL A 495 -14.21 -10.68 -0.17
C VAL A 495 -13.41 -9.78 0.75
N LEU A 496 -12.12 -9.62 0.52
CA LEU A 496 -11.28 -8.77 1.36
C LEU A 496 -11.56 -7.27 1.17
N TYR A 497 -12.08 -6.85 0.01
CA TYR A 497 -12.55 -5.48 -0.19
C TYR A 497 -13.67 -5.07 0.77
N ILE A 498 -14.51 -6.02 1.23
CA ILE A 498 -15.64 -5.75 2.15
C ILE A 498 -15.15 -5.03 3.42
N PHE A 499 -13.98 -5.39 3.94
CA PHE A 499 -13.43 -4.80 5.16
C PHE A 499 -13.14 -3.29 5.01
N GLY A 500 -12.87 -2.81 3.80
CA GLY A 500 -12.72 -1.37 3.51
C GLY A 500 -14.02 -0.58 3.64
N MET A 501 -15.16 -1.27 3.60
CA MET A 501 -16.48 -0.65 3.73
C MET A 501 -17.00 -0.63 5.17
N ILE A 502 -16.27 -1.18 6.15
CA ILE A 502 -16.62 -1.07 7.56
C ILE A 502 -16.64 0.42 7.95
N PRO A 503 -17.70 0.90 8.61
CA PRO A 503 -17.78 2.30 9.01
C PRO A 503 -16.62 2.72 9.92
N LEU A 504 -15.88 3.74 9.49
CA LEU A 504 -14.68 4.22 10.19
C LEU A 504 -14.93 5.46 11.06
N THR A 505 -16.08 6.12 10.89
CA THR A 505 -16.50 7.27 11.68
C THR A 505 -17.75 6.94 12.49
N GLY A 506 -17.79 7.41 13.74
CA GLY A 506 -18.92 7.24 14.62
C GLY A 506 -19.03 5.89 15.33
N ILE A 507 -18.83 4.77 14.63
CA ILE A 507 -18.91 3.43 15.22
C ILE A 507 -17.65 3.10 16.03
N HIS A 508 -16.47 3.39 15.50
CA HIS A 508 -15.20 3.16 16.17
C HIS A 508 -14.72 4.46 16.79
N LYS A 509 -14.69 4.54 18.09
CA LYS A 509 -14.30 5.72 18.86
C LYS A 509 -12.80 6.02 18.81
N SER A 510 -11.98 5.01 18.51
CA SER A 510 -10.52 5.11 18.49
C SER A 510 -9.98 5.16 17.07
N PHE A 511 -8.97 6.02 16.82
CA PHE A 511 -8.19 5.98 15.58
C PHE A 511 -7.57 4.61 15.36
N THR A 512 -7.03 3.97 16.41
CA THR A 512 -6.40 2.64 16.36
C THR A 512 -7.32 1.59 15.72
N ILE A 513 -8.60 1.57 16.08
CA ILE A 513 -9.57 0.63 15.51
C ILE A 513 -9.87 0.97 14.06
N THR A 514 -9.99 2.27 13.74
CA THR A 514 -10.16 2.74 12.36
C THR A 514 -8.98 2.33 11.48
N ASP A 515 -7.78 2.52 11.98
CA ASP A 515 -6.54 2.20 11.29
C ASP A 515 -6.34 0.69 11.11
N PHE A 516 -6.70 -0.10 12.13
CA PHE A 516 -6.71 -1.56 12.03
C PHE A 516 -7.53 -2.05 10.81
N TRP A 517 -8.77 -1.58 10.64
CA TRP A 517 -9.60 -1.97 9.50
C TRP A 517 -9.14 -1.34 8.17
N ARG A 518 -8.53 -0.14 8.21
CA ARG A 518 -7.91 0.47 7.05
C ARG A 518 -6.80 -0.42 6.48
N TRP A 519 -5.97 -1.02 7.35
CA TRP A 519 -4.88 -1.89 6.93
C TRP A 519 -5.33 -3.27 6.44
N TRP A 520 -6.52 -3.71 6.79
CA TRP A 520 -7.14 -4.86 6.13
C TRP A 520 -7.35 -4.61 4.63
N VAL A 521 -7.61 -3.38 4.23
CA VAL A 521 -7.72 -3.02 2.81
C VAL A 521 -6.35 -2.81 2.18
N VAL A 522 -5.45 -2.12 2.85
CA VAL A 522 -4.13 -1.84 2.28
C VAL A 522 -3.31 -3.11 2.15
N HIS A 523 -3.20 -3.91 3.19
CA HIS A 523 -2.36 -5.10 3.20
C HIS A 523 -3.10 -6.35 2.66
N LEU A 524 -4.18 -6.75 3.32
CA LEU A 524 -4.88 -7.99 2.94
C LEU A 524 -5.54 -7.91 1.55
N TRP A 525 -6.01 -6.74 1.15
CA TRP A 525 -6.63 -6.59 -0.16
C TRP A 525 -5.62 -6.25 -1.25
N VAL A 526 -4.77 -5.22 -1.06
CA VAL A 526 -3.82 -4.80 -2.10
C VAL A 526 -2.60 -5.73 -2.16
N GLU A 527 -1.96 -6.03 -1.05
CA GLU A 527 -0.76 -6.86 -1.09
C GLU A 527 -1.13 -8.34 -1.25
N GLN A 528 -1.87 -8.92 -0.32
CA GLN A 528 -2.19 -10.35 -0.33
C GLN A 528 -3.09 -10.77 -1.50
N SER A 529 -4.26 -10.12 -1.69
CA SER A 529 -5.21 -10.56 -2.74
C SER A 529 -4.68 -10.28 -4.13
N PHE A 530 -3.99 -9.14 -4.30
CA PHE A 530 -3.40 -8.78 -5.58
C PHE A 530 -2.23 -9.69 -5.91
N GLU A 531 -1.43 -10.07 -4.92
CA GLU A 531 -0.32 -11.00 -5.13
C GLU A 531 -0.83 -12.40 -5.50
N PHE A 532 -1.86 -12.90 -4.83
CA PHE A 532 -2.47 -14.18 -5.21
C PHE A 532 -2.96 -14.16 -6.67
N PHE A 533 -3.65 -13.11 -7.09
CA PHE A 533 -4.09 -12.97 -8.48
C PHE A 533 -2.90 -12.86 -9.44
N ALA A 534 -1.90 -12.07 -9.09
CA ALA A 534 -0.69 -11.88 -9.88
C ALA A 534 0.07 -13.19 -10.11
N VAL A 535 0.27 -13.97 -9.05
CA VAL A 535 0.99 -15.25 -9.15
C VAL A 535 0.18 -16.29 -9.90
N ALA A 536 -1.13 -16.41 -9.64
CA ALA A 536 -2.00 -17.36 -10.35
C ALA A 536 -2.04 -17.07 -11.87
N MET A 537 -2.16 -15.79 -12.25
CA MET A 537 -2.16 -15.38 -13.66
C MET A 537 -0.80 -15.55 -14.32
N SER A 538 0.28 -15.19 -13.63
CA SER A 538 1.65 -15.38 -14.15
C SER A 538 1.96 -16.86 -14.35
N ALA A 539 1.63 -17.70 -13.39
CA ALA A 539 1.81 -19.15 -13.47
C ALA A 539 1.02 -19.74 -14.65
N TYR A 540 -0.23 -19.30 -14.83
CA TYR A 540 -1.05 -19.75 -15.96
C TYR A 540 -0.47 -19.30 -17.30
N LEU A 541 -0.02 -18.05 -17.42
CA LEU A 541 0.60 -17.55 -18.66
C LEU A 541 1.89 -18.28 -18.98
N LEU A 542 2.79 -18.42 -18.02
CA LEU A 542 4.07 -19.10 -18.22
C LEU A 542 3.88 -20.57 -18.62
N MET A 543 2.92 -21.26 -17.98
CA MET A 543 2.51 -22.61 -18.38
C MET A 543 1.98 -22.64 -19.82
N SER A 544 1.09 -21.72 -20.16
CA SER A 544 0.48 -21.63 -21.49
C SER A 544 1.47 -21.28 -22.60
N LEU A 545 2.54 -20.57 -22.25
CA LEU A 545 3.65 -20.24 -23.15
C LEU A 545 4.65 -21.41 -23.30
N GLY A 546 4.46 -22.50 -22.54
CA GLY A 546 5.36 -23.65 -22.54
C GLY A 546 6.69 -23.39 -21.83
N LEU A 547 6.72 -22.46 -20.90
CA LEU A 547 7.90 -22.09 -20.11
C LEU A 547 7.97 -22.80 -18.76
N VAL A 548 6.85 -23.31 -18.26
CA VAL A 548 6.77 -24.14 -17.06
C VAL A 548 5.76 -25.26 -17.26
N SER A 549 5.93 -26.40 -16.58
CA SER A 549 4.94 -27.49 -16.61
C SER A 549 3.69 -27.10 -15.81
N ARG A 550 2.54 -27.73 -16.12
CA ARG A 550 1.31 -27.54 -15.34
C ARG A 550 1.51 -27.87 -13.87
N LYS A 551 2.18 -28.97 -13.59
CA LYS A 551 2.48 -29.45 -12.24
C LYS A 551 3.31 -28.45 -11.45
N LEU A 552 4.35 -27.87 -12.06
CA LEU A 552 5.16 -26.82 -11.43
C LEU A 552 4.34 -25.56 -11.17
N ALA A 553 3.54 -25.10 -12.15
CA ALA A 553 2.67 -23.94 -12.02
C ALA A 553 1.66 -24.10 -10.86
N GLU A 554 0.96 -25.25 -10.81
CA GLU A 554 -0.01 -25.53 -9.74
C GLU A 554 0.67 -25.62 -8.37
N ARG A 555 1.81 -26.32 -8.26
CA ARG A 555 2.57 -26.40 -6.99
C ARG A 555 3.07 -25.04 -6.52
N SER A 556 3.56 -24.20 -7.43
CA SER A 556 4.02 -22.85 -7.09
C SER A 556 2.90 -22.00 -6.54
N VAL A 557 1.70 -22.03 -7.15
CA VAL A 557 0.54 -21.28 -6.65
C VAL A 557 0.06 -21.81 -5.28
N TYR A 558 0.15 -23.12 -5.03
CA TYR A 558 -0.19 -23.65 -3.70
C TYR A 558 0.83 -23.26 -2.63
N LEU A 559 2.12 -23.28 -2.95
CA LEU A 559 3.17 -22.80 -2.04
C LEU A 559 2.97 -21.32 -1.75
N GLU A 560 2.65 -20.53 -2.78
CA GLU A 560 2.30 -19.12 -2.64
C GLU A 560 1.14 -18.92 -1.67
N LEU A 561 0.05 -19.68 -1.82
CA LEU A 561 -1.10 -19.59 -0.92
C LEU A 561 -0.71 -19.87 0.55
N ILE A 562 0.16 -20.85 0.80
CA ILE A 562 0.66 -21.13 2.15
C ILE A 562 1.43 -19.91 2.70
N LEU A 563 2.30 -19.32 1.89
CA LEU A 563 3.13 -18.18 2.29
C LEU A 563 2.30 -16.89 2.41
N ILE A 564 1.28 -16.70 1.55
CA ILE A 564 0.31 -15.61 1.65
C ILE A 564 -0.50 -15.69 2.95
N PHE A 565 -0.92 -16.87 3.41
CA PHE A 565 -1.58 -16.97 4.71
C PHE A 565 -0.66 -16.61 5.87
N LEU A 566 0.62 -16.92 5.77
CA LEU A 566 1.61 -16.51 6.78
C LEU A 566 1.98 -15.03 6.63
N GLY A 567 2.49 -14.62 5.47
CA GLY A 567 2.96 -13.28 5.20
C GLY A 567 1.82 -12.26 5.08
N GLY A 568 0.81 -12.56 4.26
CA GLY A 568 -0.32 -11.66 4.03
C GLY A 568 -1.22 -11.50 5.25
N VAL A 569 -1.62 -12.58 5.93
CA VAL A 569 -2.53 -12.48 7.07
C VAL A 569 -1.81 -11.99 8.33
N LEU A 570 -0.71 -12.61 8.70
CA LEU A 570 0.02 -12.24 9.92
C LEU A 570 0.94 -11.04 9.70
N GLY A 571 1.46 -10.88 8.49
CA GLY A 571 2.28 -9.73 8.08
C GLY A 571 1.55 -8.39 8.14
N THR A 572 0.22 -8.36 8.13
CA THR A 572 -0.57 -7.14 8.37
C THR A 572 -0.09 -6.35 9.60
N GLY A 573 0.50 -7.06 10.58
CA GLY A 573 1.07 -6.45 11.78
C GLY A 573 2.10 -5.37 11.52
N HIS A 574 2.87 -5.42 10.42
CA HIS A 574 3.90 -4.42 10.13
C HIS A 574 3.34 -3.02 9.80
N HIS A 575 2.07 -2.91 9.46
CA HIS A 575 1.38 -1.64 9.29
C HIS A 575 0.74 -1.11 10.58
N LEU A 576 0.76 -1.87 11.67
CA LEU A 576 0.05 -1.58 12.92
C LEU A 576 0.98 -1.23 14.08
N TYR A 577 2.28 -1.02 13.84
CA TYR A 577 3.28 -0.82 14.88
C TYR A 577 3.01 0.38 15.77
N TRP A 578 2.71 1.53 15.19
CA TRP A 578 2.67 2.83 15.87
C TRP A 578 1.26 3.41 15.98
N GLY A 579 0.24 2.66 15.59
CA GLY A 579 -1.15 3.12 15.55
C GLY A 579 -1.92 2.98 16.88
N GLY A 580 -1.24 2.71 18.00
CA GLY A 580 -1.88 2.55 19.31
C GLY A 580 -2.40 1.15 19.61
N GLY A 581 -2.13 0.16 18.76
CA GLY A 581 -2.47 -1.24 18.96
C GLY A 581 -1.65 -1.94 20.06
N PRO A 582 -1.97 -3.19 20.42
CA PRO A 582 -1.16 -3.98 21.34
C PRO A 582 0.22 -4.29 20.78
N SER A 583 1.22 -4.39 21.65
CA SER A 583 2.63 -4.64 21.30
C SER A 583 2.88 -5.93 20.52
N MET A 584 1.92 -6.85 20.49
CA MET A 584 2.01 -8.09 19.71
C MET A 584 2.04 -7.89 18.19
N TRP A 585 1.61 -6.74 17.69
CA TRP A 585 1.71 -6.46 16.26
C TRP A 585 3.16 -6.34 15.78
N VAL A 586 4.05 -5.88 16.67
CA VAL A 586 5.49 -5.78 16.35
C VAL A 586 6.08 -7.15 15.99
N PRO A 587 5.98 -8.21 16.84
CA PRO A 587 6.49 -9.54 16.48
C PRO A 587 5.81 -10.16 15.27
N LEU A 588 4.50 -10.05 15.14
CA LEU A 588 3.77 -10.63 14.02
C LEU A 588 4.17 -10.00 12.68
N GLY A 589 4.17 -8.67 12.61
CA GLY A 589 4.57 -7.97 11.40
C GLY A 589 6.02 -8.26 11.01
N THR A 590 6.91 -8.21 12.00
CA THR A 590 8.34 -8.46 11.81
C THR A 590 8.66 -9.84 11.21
N MET A 591 8.01 -10.89 11.73
CA MET A 591 8.32 -12.27 11.33
C MET A 591 7.77 -12.64 9.95
N PHE A 592 6.67 -12.03 9.53
CA PHE A 592 5.93 -12.54 8.37
C PHE A 592 5.90 -11.59 7.16
N SER A 593 6.43 -10.38 7.25
CA SER A 593 6.34 -9.38 6.19
C SER A 593 7.20 -9.65 4.94
N PHE A 594 8.11 -10.61 4.98
CA PHE A 594 9.09 -10.81 3.90
C PHE A 594 8.85 -12.05 3.04
N ILE A 595 8.20 -13.08 3.57
CA ILE A 595 8.23 -14.42 2.97
C ILE A 595 7.29 -14.62 1.77
N GLU A 596 6.35 -13.76 1.55
CA GLU A 596 5.30 -13.93 0.54
C GLU A 596 5.78 -13.75 -0.92
N VAL A 597 6.86 -13.00 -1.15
CA VAL A 597 7.37 -12.73 -2.51
C VAL A 597 8.21 -13.87 -3.10
N LEU A 598 8.59 -14.86 -2.31
CA LEU A 598 9.56 -15.88 -2.71
C LEU A 598 9.03 -16.86 -3.79
N PRO A 599 7.79 -17.33 -3.77
CA PRO A 599 7.30 -18.27 -4.78
C PRO A 599 7.25 -17.71 -6.19
N LEU A 600 6.86 -16.45 -6.36
CA LEU A 600 6.88 -15.80 -7.68
C LEU A 600 8.31 -15.74 -8.25
N VAL A 601 9.30 -15.41 -7.40
CA VAL A 601 10.70 -15.39 -7.81
C VAL A 601 11.16 -16.77 -8.29
N LEU A 602 10.82 -17.82 -7.55
CA LEU A 602 11.19 -19.18 -7.89
C LEU A 602 10.55 -19.63 -9.22
N LEU A 603 9.28 -19.32 -9.43
CA LEU A 603 8.57 -19.59 -10.67
C LEU A 603 9.22 -18.87 -11.87
N ILE A 604 9.62 -17.62 -11.68
CA ILE A 604 10.27 -16.82 -12.72
C ILE A 604 11.69 -17.32 -13.04
N LEU A 605 12.45 -17.73 -12.02
CA LEU A 605 13.78 -18.32 -12.24
C LEU A 605 13.69 -19.59 -13.10
N GLU A 606 12.71 -20.45 -12.84
CA GLU A 606 12.45 -21.62 -13.68
C GLU A 606 12.05 -21.22 -15.10
N ALA A 607 11.13 -20.27 -15.26
CA ALA A 607 10.74 -19.76 -16.57
C ALA A 607 11.93 -19.17 -17.36
N ILE A 608 12.85 -18.48 -16.70
CA ILE A 608 14.08 -17.95 -17.32
C ILE A 608 14.99 -19.12 -17.76
N SER A 609 15.14 -20.12 -16.92
CA SER A 609 15.95 -21.31 -17.23
C SER A 609 15.40 -22.02 -18.48
N GLN A 610 14.11 -22.31 -18.51
CA GLN A 610 13.44 -22.94 -19.66
C GLN A 610 13.52 -22.07 -20.92
N HIS A 611 13.32 -20.77 -20.81
CA HIS A 611 13.45 -19.83 -21.94
C HIS A 611 14.86 -19.86 -22.55
N ARG A 612 15.90 -19.96 -21.73
CA ARG A 612 17.30 -20.09 -22.23
C ARG A 612 17.53 -21.38 -23.00
N LEU A 613 16.91 -22.46 -22.59
CA LEU A 613 17.01 -23.76 -23.29
C LEU A 613 16.30 -23.73 -24.65
N ILE A 614 15.20 -23.00 -24.77
CA ILE A 614 14.41 -22.85 -26.00
C ILE A 614 15.04 -21.82 -26.96
N LYS A 615 16.03 -21.06 -26.54
CA LYS A 615 16.66 -19.97 -27.28
C LYS A 615 17.50 -20.50 -28.47
N GLY A 616 16.86 -20.77 -29.57
CA GLY A 616 17.42 -21.33 -30.83
C GLY A 616 16.33 -21.88 -31.73
N ALA A 617 15.14 -22.03 -31.19
CA ALA A 617 13.94 -22.38 -31.92
C ALA A 617 13.11 -21.11 -32.20
N ALA A 618 12.40 -21.04 -33.29
CA ALA A 618 11.61 -19.97 -33.89
C ALA A 618 11.10 -18.85 -32.98
N ALA A 619 10.93 -17.66 -33.52
CA ALA A 619 10.51 -16.43 -32.82
C ALA A 619 9.39 -16.69 -31.79
N PHE A 620 9.67 -16.33 -30.53
CA PHE A 620 8.74 -16.42 -29.42
C PHE A 620 7.71 -15.27 -29.50
N ASP A 621 6.50 -15.59 -29.91
CA ASP A 621 5.46 -14.61 -30.28
C ASP A 621 5.02 -13.65 -29.17
N TYR A 622 5.24 -14.00 -27.91
CA TYR A 622 4.81 -13.25 -26.73
C TYR A 622 5.97 -12.63 -25.95
N SER A 623 7.10 -12.40 -26.61
CA SER A 623 8.32 -11.91 -25.97
C SER A 623 8.13 -10.57 -25.23
N LEU A 624 7.25 -9.69 -25.73
CA LEU A 624 6.96 -8.42 -25.08
C LEU A 624 6.19 -8.62 -23.75
N ALA A 625 5.14 -9.44 -23.75
CA ALA A 625 4.39 -9.76 -22.54
C ALA A 625 5.29 -10.41 -21.47
N TYR A 626 6.11 -11.35 -21.89
CA TYR A 626 7.09 -12.02 -21.01
C TYR A 626 8.10 -11.03 -20.41
N LEU A 627 8.60 -10.06 -21.19
CA LEU A 627 9.49 -9.00 -20.70
C LEU A 627 8.85 -8.21 -19.55
N TYR A 628 7.56 -7.84 -19.67
CA TYR A 628 6.83 -7.13 -18.63
C TYR A 628 6.61 -7.98 -17.37
N ILE A 629 6.35 -9.29 -17.53
CA ILE A 629 6.24 -10.23 -16.40
C ILE A 629 7.58 -10.36 -15.67
N LEU A 630 8.70 -10.43 -16.39
CA LEU A 630 10.04 -10.42 -15.77
C LEU A 630 10.31 -9.14 -14.98
N GLY A 631 9.94 -7.97 -15.56
CA GLY A 631 10.05 -6.68 -14.87
C GLY A 631 9.19 -6.62 -13.61
N SER A 632 7.97 -7.13 -13.67
CA SER A 632 7.06 -7.26 -12.52
C SER A 632 7.71 -8.08 -11.40
N ALA A 633 8.20 -9.27 -11.72
CA ALA A 633 8.84 -10.14 -10.72
C ALA A 633 10.12 -9.55 -10.13
N PHE A 634 10.92 -8.83 -10.94
CA PHE A 634 12.10 -8.12 -10.44
C PHE A 634 11.72 -7.07 -9.39
N TRP A 635 10.74 -6.23 -9.66
CA TRP A 635 10.32 -5.19 -8.73
C TRP A 635 9.55 -5.75 -7.54
N ASN A 636 8.80 -6.85 -7.72
CA ASN A 636 8.18 -7.56 -6.61
C ASN A 636 9.24 -8.03 -5.60
N PHE A 637 10.31 -8.63 -6.09
CA PHE A 637 11.39 -9.10 -5.20
C PHE A 637 12.19 -7.94 -4.60
N VAL A 638 12.72 -7.03 -5.42
CA VAL A 638 13.64 -5.98 -4.95
C VAL A 638 12.89 -4.90 -4.17
N GLY A 639 11.79 -4.40 -4.71
CA GLY A 639 11.07 -3.25 -4.17
C GLY A 639 10.05 -3.60 -3.11
N ALA A 640 9.18 -4.58 -3.37
CA ALA A 640 8.16 -4.99 -2.42
C ALA A 640 8.77 -5.85 -1.30
N GLY A 641 9.48 -6.94 -1.65
CA GLY A 641 9.99 -7.90 -0.69
C GLY A 641 11.19 -7.41 0.09
N VAL A 642 12.35 -7.25 -0.59
CA VAL A 642 13.63 -6.98 0.11
C VAL A 642 13.65 -5.59 0.74
N PHE A 643 13.30 -4.56 -0.03
CA PHE A 643 13.35 -3.20 0.47
C PHE A 643 12.17 -2.88 1.41
N GLY A 644 10.93 -3.09 0.96
CA GLY A 644 9.74 -2.82 1.76
C GLY A 644 9.58 -3.78 2.92
N GLY A 645 9.26 -5.05 2.62
CA GLY A 645 8.98 -6.09 3.61
C GLY A 645 10.16 -6.38 4.56
N GLY A 646 11.36 -6.57 4.01
CA GLY A 646 12.55 -6.93 4.78
C GLY A 646 13.20 -5.76 5.50
N THR A 647 13.44 -4.64 4.80
CA THR A 647 14.26 -3.54 5.34
C THR A 647 13.43 -2.50 6.07
N LEU A 648 12.44 -1.90 5.40
CA LEU A 648 11.67 -0.79 6.00
C LEU A 648 10.74 -1.25 7.13
N ASN A 649 10.28 -2.50 7.10
CA ASN A 649 9.42 -3.05 8.14
C ASN A 649 10.17 -3.65 9.35
N ALA A 650 11.51 -3.66 9.34
CA ALA A 650 12.26 -3.97 10.54
C ALA A 650 11.98 -2.91 11.62
N PRO A 651 11.53 -3.29 12.84
CA PRO A 651 10.90 -2.33 13.78
C PRO A 651 11.73 -1.10 14.11
N LEU A 652 13.04 -1.24 14.29
CA LEU A 652 13.91 -0.09 14.59
C LEU A 652 14.10 0.80 13.36
N VAL A 653 14.21 0.22 12.17
CA VAL A 653 14.27 1.00 10.93
C VAL A 653 12.97 1.73 10.74
N ASN A 654 11.84 1.02 10.86
CA ASN A 654 10.50 1.58 10.71
C ASN A 654 10.21 2.68 11.74
N TYR A 655 10.74 2.56 12.97
CA TYR A 655 10.57 3.58 14.02
C TYR A 655 11.10 4.96 13.61
N TYR A 656 12.18 5.01 12.83
CA TYR A 656 12.78 6.25 12.35
C TYR A 656 12.32 6.64 10.95
N GLU A 657 12.04 5.66 10.07
CA GLU A 657 11.71 5.94 8.68
C GLU A 657 10.21 6.15 8.42
N HIS A 658 9.32 5.64 9.29
CA HIS A 658 7.89 5.69 9.11
C HIS A 658 7.40 7.13 8.89
N GLY A 659 6.77 7.38 7.74
CA GLY A 659 6.35 8.72 7.34
C GLY A 659 7.44 9.58 6.71
N THR A 660 8.54 9.00 6.21
CA THR A 660 9.59 9.67 5.45
C THR A 660 9.53 9.37 3.96
N PHE A 661 10.34 10.05 3.16
CA PHE A 661 10.45 9.83 1.71
C PHE A 661 10.98 8.42 1.35
N LEU A 662 11.61 7.69 2.27
CA LEU A 662 12.04 6.32 2.02
C LEU A 662 10.88 5.39 1.72
N THR A 663 9.73 5.56 2.37
CA THR A 663 8.51 4.79 2.11
C THR A 663 8.01 4.95 0.67
N LEU A 664 8.25 6.08 0.01
CA LEU A 664 7.85 6.31 -1.39
C LEU A 664 8.55 5.36 -2.37
N ASN A 665 9.78 4.94 -2.07
CA ASN A 665 10.49 3.94 -2.88
C ASN A 665 9.71 2.62 -2.91
N HIS A 666 9.29 2.14 -1.73
CA HIS A 666 8.51 0.93 -1.62
C HIS A 666 7.16 1.06 -2.35
N ALA A 667 6.42 2.15 -2.13
CA ALA A 667 5.12 2.36 -2.74
C ALA A 667 5.15 2.34 -4.28
N HIS A 668 6.15 2.99 -4.90
CA HIS A 668 6.25 3.03 -6.36
C HIS A 668 6.79 1.74 -6.96
N THR A 669 7.75 1.08 -6.30
CA THR A 669 8.32 -0.18 -6.79
C THR A 669 7.36 -1.36 -6.64
N SER A 670 6.53 -1.38 -5.59
CA SER A 670 5.52 -2.41 -5.39
C SER A 670 4.30 -2.17 -6.28
N LEU A 671 3.64 -1.02 -6.16
CA LEU A 671 2.36 -0.80 -6.87
C LEU A 671 2.54 -0.70 -8.38
N PHE A 672 3.47 0.15 -8.86
CA PHE A 672 3.74 0.25 -10.29
C PHE A 672 4.68 -0.87 -10.76
N GLY A 673 5.83 -1.03 -10.09
CA GLY A 673 6.86 -1.97 -10.52
C GLY A 673 6.38 -3.41 -10.56
N ALA A 674 5.73 -3.90 -9.50
CA ALA A 674 5.20 -5.26 -9.45
C ALA A 674 3.84 -5.36 -10.17
N PHE A 675 2.80 -4.74 -9.64
CA PHE A 675 1.44 -4.96 -10.13
C PHE A 675 1.13 -4.21 -11.43
N GLY A 676 1.67 -3.01 -11.60
CA GLY A 676 1.47 -2.22 -12.81
C GLY A 676 2.12 -2.86 -14.05
N LEU A 677 3.38 -3.28 -13.96
CA LEU A 677 4.04 -3.96 -15.08
C LEU A 677 3.34 -5.29 -15.42
N LEU A 678 2.84 -6.03 -14.42
CA LEU A 678 2.04 -7.22 -14.69
C LEU A 678 0.76 -6.88 -15.48
N ALA A 679 0.02 -5.85 -15.06
CA ALA A 679 -1.20 -5.43 -15.76
C ALA A 679 -0.91 -5.08 -17.24
N LEU A 680 0.17 -4.34 -17.48
CA LEU A 680 0.61 -4.02 -18.85
C LEU A 680 1.07 -5.26 -19.63
N GLY A 681 1.77 -6.19 -18.97
CA GLY A 681 2.18 -7.47 -19.57
C GLY A 681 0.98 -8.31 -20.00
N LEU A 682 -0.04 -8.42 -19.15
CA LEU A 682 -1.29 -9.10 -19.46
C LEU A 682 -2.03 -8.45 -20.63
N ILE A 683 -2.06 -7.12 -20.69
CA ILE A 683 -2.67 -6.39 -21.81
C ILE A 683 -1.89 -6.64 -23.10
N TYR A 684 -0.55 -6.60 -23.09
CA TYR A 684 0.26 -6.91 -24.26
C TYR A 684 0.08 -8.36 -24.72
N PHE A 685 -0.10 -9.30 -23.81
CA PHE A 685 -0.48 -10.67 -24.16
C PHE A 685 -1.84 -10.68 -24.90
N CYS A 686 -2.85 -10.02 -24.37
CA CYS A 686 -4.17 -9.93 -24.99
C CYS A 686 -4.12 -9.27 -26.38
N LEU A 687 -3.36 -8.18 -26.53
CA LEU A 687 -3.17 -7.48 -27.80
C LEU A 687 -2.46 -8.37 -28.84
N ARG A 688 -1.43 -9.11 -28.44
CA ARG A 688 -0.74 -10.06 -29.33
C ARG A 688 -1.65 -11.19 -29.75
N TYR A 689 -2.37 -11.79 -28.78
CA TYR A 689 -3.35 -12.82 -29.06
C TYR A 689 -4.46 -12.33 -30.01
N ARG A 690 -4.94 -11.09 -29.82
CA ARG A 690 -5.95 -10.45 -30.69
C ARG A 690 -5.45 -10.27 -32.12
N ALA A 691 -4.20 -9.87 -32.30
CA ALA A 691 -3.61 -9.66 -33.63
C ALA A 691 -3.53 -10.95 -34.45
N GLY A 692 -3.30 -12.10 -33.82
CA GLY A 692 -3.18 -13.38 -34.50
C GLY A 692 -1.76 -13.68 -34.99
N PRO A 693 -1.46 -14.92 -35.41
CA PRO A 693 -0.10 -15.41 -35.67
C PRO A 693 0.57 -14.72 -36.85
N ASP A 694 -0.18 -14.41 -37.92
CA ASP A 694 0.35 -13.86 -39.15
C ASP A 694 0.42 -12.33 -39.19
N ALA A 695 -0.06 -11.67 -38.12
CA ALA A 695 -0.03 -10.23 -37.99
C ALA A 695 1.41 -9.71 -37.75
N LYS A 696 1.78 -8.63 -38.43
CA LYS A 696 2.99 -7.86 -38.09
C LYS A 696 2.75 -7.12 -36.77
N PHE A 697 3.12 -7.76 -35.67
CA PHE A 697 3.02 -7.18 -34.34
C PHE A 697 4.33 -6.48 -33.97
N ASN A 698 4.36 -5.15 -34.14
CA ASN A 698 5.55 -4.36 -33.81
C ASN A 698 5.69 -4.23 -32.29
N GLU A 699 6.69 -4.88 -31.71
CA GLU A 699 6.98 -4.83 -30.27
C GLU A 699 7.83 -3.61 -29.86
N THR A 700 8.46 -2.92 -30.80
CA THR A 700 9.42 -1.85 -30.51
C THR A 700 8.84 -0.76 -29.63
N PRO A 701 7.64 -0.19 -29.86
CA PRO A 701 7.09 0.85 -28.99
C PRO A 701 6.86 0.33 -27.55
N GLY A 702 6.33 -0.89 -27.39
CA GLY A 702 6.11 -1.50 -26.09
C GLY A 702 7.44 -1.77 -25.35
N ARG A 703 8.50 -2.17 -26.04
CA ARG A 703 9.83 -2.36 -25.45
C ARG A 703 10.48 -1.04 -25.04
N ILE A 704 10.35 0.02 -25.86
CA ILE A 704 10.81 1.36 -25.48
C ILE A 704 10.04 1.83 -24.25
N ALA A 705 8.72 1.70 -24.23
CA ALA A 705 7.92 2.09 -23.07
C ALA A 705 8.34 1.34 -21.80
N PHE A 706 8.59 0.02 -21.88
CA PHE A 706 9.10 -0.77 -20.78
C PHE A 706 10.39 -0.20 -20.20
N TRP A 707 11.37 0.12 -21.05
CA TRP A 707 12.63 0.69 -20.59
C TRP A 707 12.47 2.10 -20.05
N CYS A 708 11.62 2.93 -20.66
CA CYS A 708 11.29 4.24 -20.12
C CYS A 708 10.71 4.15 -18.70
N TYR A 709 9.82 3.21 -18.42
CA TYR A 709 9.29 2.99 -17.08
C TYR A 709 10.36 2.58 -16.08
N ASN A 710 11.18 1.58 -16.43
CA ASN A 710 12.21 1.09 -15.53
C ASN A 710 13.29 2.14 -15.27
N ILE A 711 13.74 2.85 -16.30
CA ILE A 711 14.75 3.93 -16.17
C ILE A 711 14.16 5.10 -15.38
N GLY A 712 12.92 5.53 -15.68
CA GLY A 712 12.25 6.60 -14.95
C GLY A 712 12.07 6.27 -13.48
N LEU A 713 11.67 5.03 -13.16
CA LEU A 713 11.52 4.56 -11.77
C LEU A 713 12.87 4.55 -11.05
N VAL A 714 13.94 4.06 -11.69
CA VAL A 714 15.29 4.09 -11.13
C VAL A 714 15.77 5.55 -10.92
N MET A 715 15.44 6.46 -11.86
CA MET A 715 15.76 7.88 -11.67
C MET A 715 15.02 8.47 -10.48
N TRP A 716 13.73 8.18 -10.27
CA TRP A 716 13.02 8.63 -9.06
C TRP A 716 13.67 8.11 -7.79
N ILE A 717 14.06 6.84 -7.76
CA ILE A 717 14.70 6.24 -6.59
C ILE A 717 16.01 6.97 -6.26
N PHE A 718 16.91 7.10 -7.21
CA PHE A 718 18.29 7.55 -6.96
C PHE A 718 18.50 9.06 -7.12
N LEU A 719 17.62 9.78 -7.81
CA LEU A 719 17.74 11.22 -7.99
C LEU A 719 16.75 12.02 -7.12
N HIS A 720 15.78 11.35 -6.49
CA HIS A 720 14.75 12.05 -5.71
C HIS A 720 14.49 11.40 -4.36
N PHE A 721 13.99 10.16 -4.32
CA PHE A 721 13.52 9.56 -3.07
C PHE A 721 14.65 9.29 -2.07
N PHE A 722 15.74 8.65 -2.48
CA PHE A 722 16.89 8.40 -1.60
C PHE A 722 17.63 9.68 -1.20
N PRO A 723 17.92 10.63 -2.11
CA PRO A 723 18.61 11.86 -1.74
C PRO A 723 17.88 12.74 -0.74
N ILE A 724 16.55 12.58 -0.62
CA ILE A 724 15.74 13.27 0.38
C ILE A 724 15.49 12.36 1.58
N GLY A 725 15.09 11.11 1.34
CA GLY A 725 14.67 10.19 2.39
C GLY A 725 15.80 9.77 3.34
N TRP A 726 17.02 9.62 2.83
CA TRP A 726 18.15 9.27 3.67
C TRP A 726 18.56 10.38 4.63
N PRO A 727 18.78 11.65 4.18
CA PRO A 727 19.00 12.76 5.10
C PRO A 727 17.80 13.02 6.03
N GLN A 728 16.58 12.70 5.59
CA GLN A 728 15.41 12.80 6.44
C GLN A 728 15.45 11.81 7.59
N LEU A 729 15.93 10.58 7.35
CA LEU A 729 16.15 9.59 8.39
C LEU A 729 17.18 10.08 9.42
N ASP A 730 18.29 10.66 8.96
CA ASP A 730 19.29 11.27 9.84
C ASP A 730 18.69 12.44 10.64
N ALA A 731 17.89 13.29 10.01
CA ALA A 731 17.21 14.40 10.67
C ALA A 731 16.20 13.94 11.72
N VAL A 732 15.50 12.81 11.50
CA VAL A 732 14.66 12.20 12.53
C VAL A 732 15.50 11.82 13.74
N TYR A 733 16.64 11.16 13.53
CA TYR A 733 17.51 10.70 14.60
C TYR A 733 18.17 11.88 15.36
N GLU A 734 18.61 12.93 14.66
CA GLU A 734 19.32 14.04 15.28
C GLU A 734 18.41 15.09 15.92
N HIS A 735 17.25 15.36 15.29
CA HIS A 735 16.41 16.52 15.64
C HIS A 735 14.98 16.15 16.03
N GLY A 736 14.55 14.90 15.82
CA GLY A 736 13.17 14.44 16.02
C GLY A 736 12.33 14.45 14.75
N PHE A 737 11.25 13.69 14.78
CA PHE A 737 10.40 13.44 13.62
C PHE A 737 9.64 14.70 13.18
N ALA A 738 9.20 15.56 14.13
CA ALA A 738 8.51 16.80 13.80
C ALA A 738 9.39 17.74 12.96
N TRP A 739 10.68 17.84 13.29
CA TRP A 739 11.63 18.62 12.50
C TRP A 739 11.82 18.03 11.10
N ALA A 740 12.05 16.74 10.99
CA ALA A 740 12.28 16.05 9.71
C ALA A 740 11.06 16.13 8.77
N ARG A 741 9.87 16.46 9.30
CA ARG A 741 8.63 16.66 8.56
C ARG A 741 8.26 18.14 8.39
N SER A 742 9.14 19.05 8.81
CA SER A 742 8.91 20.49 8.69
C SER A 742 9.23 21.02 7.29
N GLN A 743 8.60 22.14 6.94
CA GLN A 743 8.92 22.86 5.70
C GLN A 743 10.40 23.26 5.65
N ALA A 744 10.96 23.67 6.81
CA ALA A 744 12.36 24.08 6.91
C ALA A 744 13.35 22.95 6.57
N PHE A 745 12.98 21.69 6.83
CA PHE A 745 13.76 20.54 6.36
C PHE A 745 13.69 20.44 4.83
N TYR A 746 12.49 20.45 4.24
CA TYR A 746 12.34 20.29 2.79
C TYR A 746 12.96 21.41 1.98
N ASP A 747 12.97 22.63 2.49
CA ASP A 747 13.60 23.79 1.83
C ASP A 747 15.12 23.64 1.66
N GLN A 748 15.76 22.79 2.47
CA GLN A 748 17.20 22.49 2.32
C GLN A 748 17.46 21.52 1.15
N TYR A 749 16.45 20.81 0.67
CA TYR A 749 16.57 19.77 -0.35
C TYR A 749 15.86 20.12 -1.65
N LEU A 750 15.63 21.43 -1.95
CA LEU A 750 14.94 21.89 -3.16
C LEU A 750 15.60 21.39 -4.45
N PHE A 751 16.93 21.33 -4.48
CA PHE A 751 17.63 20.75 -5.62
C PHE A 751 17.21 19.31 -5.91
N TRP A 752 17.14 18.48 -4.89
CA TRP A 752 16.73 17.08 -5.01
C TRP A 752 15.23 16.93 -5.27
N GLN A 753 14.41 17.87 -4.79
CA GLN A 753 13.00 17.94 -5.17
C GLN A 753 12.84 18.20 -6.67
N TRP A 754 13.70 19.03 -7.22
CA TRP A 754 13.71 19.33 -8.66
C TRP A 754 14.26 18.17 -9.50
N MET A 755 15.21 17.40 -8.98
CA MET A 755 15.86 16.28 -9.67
C MET A 755 14.94 15.09 -9.97
N ARG A 756 13.69 15.10 -9.53
CA ARG A 756 12.68 14.13 -9.98
C ARG A 756 12.32 14.32 -11.47
N MET A 757 12.47 15.55 -12.01
CA MET A 757 12.03 15.91 -13.35
C MET A 757 12.60 15.00 -14.45
N PRO A 758 13.89 14.63 -14.49
CA PRO A 758 14.39 13.67 -15.48
C PRO A 758 13.61 12.36 -15.48
N GLY A 759 13.30 11.83 -14.30
CA GLY A 759 12.47 10.62 -14.15
C GLY A 759 11.05 10.84 -14.67
N ASP A 760 10.41 11.98 -14.34
CA ASP A 760 9.07 12.33 -14.82
C ASP A 760 9.03 12.38 -16.35
N VAL A 761 10.01 13.01 -16.99
CA VAL A 761 10.07 13.14 -18.45
C VAL A 761 10.22 11.78 -19.13
N VAL A 762 11.16 10.96 -18.67
CA VAL A 762 11.42 9.63 -19.24
C VAL A 762 10.21 8.71 -19.03
N PHE A 763 9.66 8.68 -17.84
CA PHE A 763 8.49 7.85 -17.53
C PHE A 763 7.25 8.29 -18.33
N SER A 764 6.97 9.58 -18.41
CA SER A 764 5.86 10.14 -19.18
C SER A 764 5.99 9.87 -20.67
N ALA A 765 7.19 9.93 -21.24
CA ALA A 765 7.44 9.55 -22.62
C ALA A 765 7.06 8.08 -22.87
N GLY A 766 7.39 7.19 -21.94
CA GLY A 766 6.95 5.79 -21.96
C GLY A 766 5.43 5.67 -21.92
N ALA A 767 4.75 6.44 -21.06
CA ALA A 767 3.30 6.41 -20.91
C ALA A 767 2.58 6.88 -22.19
N LEU A 768 3.03 7.97 -22.78
CA LEU A 768 2.49 8.48 -24.04
C LEU A 768 2.69 7.48 -25.19
N LEU A 769 3.90 6.90 -25.28
CA LEU A 769 4.21 5.91 -26.31
C LEU A 769 3.35 4.65 -26.16
N MET A 770 3.13 4.18 -24.94
CA MET A 770 2.24 3.04 -24.64
C MET A 770 0.78 3.35 -25.03
N CYS A 771 0.27 4.53 -24.67
CA CYS A 771 -1.09 4.94 -25.06
C CYS A 771 -1.26 4.90 -26.58
N TRP A 772 -0.31 5.47 -27.30
CA TRP A 772 -0.29 5.42 -28.76
C TRP A 772 -0.22 3.98 -29.28
N ASP A 773 0.67 3.15 -28.72
CA ASP A 773 0.86 1.76 -29.12
C ASP A 773 -0.41 0.93 -28.94
N PHE A 774 -1.11 1.09 -27.81
CA PHE A 774 -2.38 0.41 -27.56
C PHE A 774 -3.44 0.79 -28.60
N VAL A 775 -3.56 2.09 -28.91
CA VAL A 775 -4.50 2.57 -29.94
C VAL A 775 -4.18 1.96 -31.30
N MET A 776 -2.89 1.96 -31.67
CA MET A 776 -2.46 1.43 -32.97
C MET A 776 -2.70 -0.09 -33.07
N LYS A 777 -2.37 -0.85 -32.02
CA LYS A 777 -2.60 -2.29 -31.97
C LYS A 777 -4.09 -2.66 -32.00
N LEU A 778 -4.94 -1.87 -31.35
CA LEU A 778 -6.40 -2.09 -31.38
C LEU A 778 -7.04 -1.74 -32.71
N ARG A 779 -6.45 -0.81 -33.49
CA ARG A 779 -6.89 -0.45 -34.85
C ARG A 779 -6.45 -1.47 -35.91
N GLN A 780 -5.46 -2.31 -35.64
CA GLN A 780 -5.04 -3.35 -36.58
C GLN A 780 -6.20 -4.31 -36.85
N PRO A 781 -6.35 -4.77 -38.14
CA PRO A 781 -7.29 -5.83 -38.45
C PRO A 781 -7.03 -7.07 -37.59
N ARG A 782 -8.08 -7.78 -37.25
CA ARG A 782 -7.96 -9.08 -36.58
C ARG A 782 -7.45 -10.09 -37.61
N GLY A 783 -6.48 -10.91 -37.22
CA GLY A 783 -5.97 -11.98 -38.06
C GLY A 783 -7.08 -12.95 -38.46
N ASP A 784 -7.14 -13.35 -39.74
CA ASP A 784 -8.02 -14.41 -40.20
C ASP A 784 -7.53 -15.74 -39.64
N ARG A 785 -8.41 -16.43 -38.90
CA ARG A 785 -8.05 -17.61 -38.09
C ARG A 785 -8.73 -18.89 -38.57
N ASP A 786 -9.57 -18.80 -39.60
CA ASP A 786 -10.37 -19.94 -40.05
C ASP A 786 -9.53 -20.99 -40.81
N GLN A 787 -8.23 -20.74 -41.04
CA GLN A 787 -7.34 -21.64 -41.79
C GLN A 787 -6.11 -22.11 -41.01
N LEU A 788 -6.03 -21.92 -39.69
CA LEU A 788 -4.79 -22.19 -38.95
C LEU A 788 -4.69 -23.62 -38.44
N LEU A 789 -3.84 -24.40 -39.10
CA LEU A 789 -3.22 -25.61 -38.49
C LEU A 789 -2.19 -25.15 -37.42
N PRO A 790 -2.07 -25.87 -36.31
CA PRO A 790 -1.09 -25.54 -35.27
C PRO A 790 0.33 -25.57 -35.87
N ARG A 791 1.04 -24.44 -35.78
CA ARG A 791 2.49 -24.42 -36.03
C ARG A 791 3.17 -25.21 -34.90
N ALA A 792 3.61 -26.41 -35.21
CA ALA A 792 4.45 -27.19 -34.30
C ALA A 792 5.76 -26.41 -34.06
N MET A 793 6.01 -25.97 -32.83
CA MET A 793 7.37 -25.56 -32.47
C MET A 793 8.28 -26.82 -32.49
N PRO A 794 9.55 -26.70 -32.92
CA PRO A 794 10.47 -27.82 -32.87
C PRO A 794 10.64 -28.26 -31.41
N VAL A 795 10.44 -29.53 -31.18
CA VAL A 795 10.81 -30.21 -29.92
C VAL A 795 12.33 -30.11 -29.86
N ALA A 796 12.89 -29.53 -28.78
CA ALA A 796 14.32 -29.67 -28.53
C ALA A 796 14.64 -31.16 -28.48
N ALA A 797 15.45 -31.63 -29.39
CA ALA A 797 16.01 -32.98 -29.32
C ALA A 797 16.91 -33.01 -28.06
N GLY A 798 16.60 -33.91 -27.14
CA GLY A 798 17.31 -34.17 -25.90
C GLY A 798 18.78 -34.46 -26.04
#